data_ff2e93c60ab4109ae5424131e6b63b48
#
_entry.id   ff2e93c60ab4109ae5424131e6b63b48
#
_cell.length_a   1.000
_cell.length_b   1.000
_cell.length_c   1.000
_cell.angle_alpha   90.00
_cell.angle_beta   90.00
_cell.angle_gamma   90.00
#
_symmetry.space_group_name_H-M   'P 1'
#
loop_
_entity.id
_entity.type
_entity.pdbx_description
1 polymer ?
#
loop_
_entity_poly.entity_id
_entity_poly.type
_entity_poly.pdbx_seq_one_letter_code
_entity_poly.pdbx_strand_id
1 'polypeptide(L)'
;MFMHRQVSRVWSVAGGIIACALVVGAVACPVTLGGQAPARPASLDQILTELSTYDGGIASDAVWRLRDYVNARKDDAAGRAECEEKILRFMTSPATPVAKTIAARHLRVIAGDSAVPALQSMLADERSADMALYALRQIPGGVADGALIQAMATATGATRVAVIAALGERRTASAVPGIASMLTQPALATVAAIALGRIGGSEAGASLAASYAAAPAGLKPVIASSMLACAETALAAKDSASALRLYETLSPDASLPIPVRKAAVIGRISASGTGAGGVLLSDLSAPDTQEAAISKIADVFGPDDIHQVLTFMPRLSDRGKVQLLAVLSSYPGDRVVPAVMQTLASPSDAVRIAALKALGSVGGPAAVRPLADAASRARGGEQAAARTALGALKGRAVDEEIVTQLAQRPPEAVAGELLLAVGDRRIFPAKPVVSAALMSPSSKVRVQALKALRAIGTPSDIPAVLDLLLDRGDQSDRVDAEKTTVALAQKIENADGRSRTVKTRLAGEKRTDARVRLIGLLPLIADSSALPVLRALAADGDADVVDAAVRAMAAWPTPAAREDVVRLARDTRDQTHRLLAIGGLVRIIGLDKYRDPQAAVADLKRASDFSSRPEEQKLVLGALAQFPCAAALDLANKLLREPAVKAEAQAAIDKISARLSKEVIRK
;
A
#
# COMPACT_ATOMS: atom_id res chain seq x y z
N MET A 1 10.17 -3.41 -9.94
CA MET A 1 10.07 -4.70 -9.25
C MET A 1 8.92 -4.68 -8.23
N PHE A 2 7.78 -4.03 -8.54
CA PHE A 2 6.63 -3.92 -7.62
C PHE A 2 5.26 -4.08 -8.31
N MET A 3 5.24 -4.50 -9.57
CA MET A 3 3.98 -4.71 -10.32
C MET A 3 3.74 -6.16 -10.78
N HIS A 4 4.58 -7.12 -10.38
CA HIS A 4 4.42 -8.54 -10.77
C HIS A 4 3.99 -9.48 -9.63
N ARG A 5 3.58 -8.94 -8.47
CA ARG A 5 3.16 -9.75 -7.30
C ARG A 5 1.67 -9.64 -6.91
N GLN A 6 0.82 -9.03 -7.72
CA GLN A 6 -0.61 -8.92 -7.39
C GLN A 6 -1.59 -9.74 -8.26
N VAL A 7 -1.12 -10.53 -9.21
CA VAL A 7 -2.00 -11.40 -10.04
C VAL A 7 -1.98 -12.87 -9.62
N SER A 8 -1.11 -13.29 -8.70
CA SER A 8 -1.00 -14.69 -8.27
C SER A 8 -1.63 -15.03 -6.91
N ARG A 9 -2.51 -14.18 -6.36
CA ARG A 9 -3.14 -14.41 -5.04
C ARG A 9 -4.65 -14.61 -5.04
N VAL A 10 -5.28 -14.89 -6.17
CA VAL A 10 -6.75 -15.14 -6.23
C VAL A 10 -7.12 -16.61 -6.46
N TRP A 11 -6.16 -17.52 -6.61
CA TRP A 11 -6.46 -18.95 -6.85
C TRP A 11 -5.78 -19.90 -5.85
N SER A 12 -5.95 -19.64 -4.55
CA SER A 12 -5.49 -20.57 -3.51
C SER A 12 -6.33 -20.48 -2.23
N VAL A 13 -7.65 -20.61 -2.35
CA VAL A 13 -8.55 -20.91 -1.22
C VAL A 13 -9.65 -21.84 -1.72
N ALA A 14 -9.34 -23.10 -1.88
CA ALA A 14 -10.32 -24.21 -1.86
C ALA A 14 -9.55 -25.55 -1.80
N GLY A 15 -9.23 -26.00 -0.60
CA GLY A 15 -8.56 -27.30 -0.42
C GLY A 15 -8.25 -27.57 1.05
N GLY A 16 -9.23 -27.40 1.93
CA GLY A 16 -9.17 -27.83 3.31
C GLY A 16 -10.27 -28.85 3.60
N ILE A 17 -9.99 -30.13 3.40
CA ILE A 17 -10.86 -31.21 3.83
C ILE A 17 -10.63 -31.41 5.33
N ILE A 18 -11.62 -31.02 6.13
CA ILE A 18 -11.73 -31.39 7.55
C ILE A 18 -12.36 -32.77 7.62
N ALA A 19 -11.58 -33.74 8.02
CA ALA A 19 -12.06 -35.07 8.40
C ALA A 19 -12.69 -34.96 9.79
N CYS A 20 -14.02 -34.91 9.88
CA CYS A 20 -14.77 -35.19 11.10
C CYS A 20 -15.22 -36.65 11.09
N ALA A 21 -14.58 -37.47 11.90
CA ALA A 21 -15.04 -38.80 12.22
C ALA A 21 -16.25 -38.68 13.19
N LEU A 22 -17.45 -38.99 12.71
CA LEU A 22 -18.64 -39.20 13.52
C LEU A 22 -18.90 -40.72 13.61
N VAL A 23 -18.63 -41.24 14.78
CA VAL A 23 -19.13 -42.57 15.21
C VAL A 23 -20.62 -42.42 15.49
N VAL A 24 -21.47 -43.08 14.68
CA VAL A 24 -22.89 -43.24 14.99
C VAL A 24 -23.19 -44.74 15.01
N GLY A 25 -23.64 -45.17 16.17
CA GLY A 25 -24.00 -46.57 16.45
C GLY A 25 -25.17 -47.06 15.59
N ALA A 26 -25.06 -48.28 15.19
CA ALA A 26 -26.05 -49.02 14.44
C ALA A 26 -27.30 -49.29 15.31
N VAL A 27 -28.45 -48.76 14.87
CA VAL A 27 -29.76 -49.34 15.22
C VAL A 27 -30.33 -49.94 13.94
N ALA A 28 -30.36 -51.26 13.89
CA ALA A 28 -30.93 -52.01 12.78
C ALA A 28 -32.46 -51.94 12.83
N CYS A 29 -33.07 -51.29 11.84
CA CYS A 29 -34.47 -51.54 11.48
C CYS A 29 -34.49 -52.16 10.06
N PRO A 30 -35.10 -53.31 9.84
CA PRO A 30 -35.21 -53.86 8.50
C PRO A 30 -36.36 -53.20 7.75
N VAL A 31 -36.07 -52.23 6.92
CA VAL A 31 -37.00 -51.75 5.87
C VAL A 31 -36.62 -52.51 4.60
N THR A 32 -37.45 -53.44 4.21
CA THR A 32 -37.40 -54.10 2.89
C THR A 32 -37.70 -53.04 1.81
N LEU A 33 -36.68 -52.41 1.27
CA LEU A 33 -36.76 -51.68 0.02
C LEU A 33 -36.64 -52.66 -1.13
N GLY A 34 -37.72 -52.80 -1.90
CA GLY A 34 -37.73 -53.52 -3.15
C GLY A 34 -36.57 -53.07 -4.03
N GLY A 35 -35.64 -53.97 -4.29
CA GLY A 35 -34.50 -53.75 -5.15
C GLY A 35 -34.96 -53.49 -6.59
N GLN A 36 -35.01 -52.20 -7.00
CA GLN A 36 -34.81 -51.91 -8.40
C GLN A 36 -33.31 -52.12 -8.68
N ALA A 37 -33.03 -53.05 -9.58
CA ALA A 37 -31.69 -53.26 -10.12
C ALA A 37 -31.14 -51.87 -10.55
N PRO A 38 -29.85 -51.55 -10.31
CA PRO A 38 -29.30 -50.30 -10.75
C PRO A 38 -29.59 -50.16 -12.26
N ALA A 39 -30.30 -49.07 -12.60
CA ALA A 39 -30.64 -48.79 -14.00
C ALA A 39 -29.31 -48.85 -14.78
N ARG A 40 -29.23 -49.66 -15.84
CA ARG A 40 -28.08 -49.70 -16.74
C ARG A 40 -27.74 -48.26 -17.10
N PRO A 41 -26.48 -47.80 -17.00
CA PRO A 41 -26.11 -46.43 -17.37
C PRO A 41 -26.59 -46.20 -18.81
N ALA A 42 -27.33 -45.08 -18.99
CA ALA A 42 -27.91 -44.76 -20.29
C ALA A 42 -26.81 -44.78 -21.37
N SER A 43 -27.10 -45.39 -22.51
CA SER A 43 -26.17 -45.40 -23.65
C SER A 43 -26.02 -43.96 -24.22
N LEU A 44 -24.91 -43.71 -24.90
CA LEU A 44 -24.72 -42.39 -25.54
C LEU A 44 -25.85 -42.08 -26.53
N ASP A 45 -26.34 -43.06 -27.26
CA ASP A 45 -27.45 -42.89 -28.23
C ASP A 45 -28.75 -42.45 -27.52
N GLN A 46 -29.05 -43.01 -26.35
CA GLN A 46 -30.19 -42.57 -25.54
C GLN A 46 -30.04 -41.14 -25.07
N ILE A 47 -28.86 -40.80 -24.57
CA ILE A 47 -28.57 -39.42 -24.11
C ILE A 47 -28.70 -38.43 -25.25
N LEU A 48 -28.15 -38.72 -26.44
CA LEU A 48 -28.23 -37.85 -27.61
C LEU A 48 -29.68 -37.76 -28.14
N THR A 49 -30.46 -38.85 -28.10
CA THR A 49 -31.88 -38.83 -28.48
C THR A 49 -32.67 -37.88 -27.56
N GLU A 50 -32.50 -37.99 -26.26
CA GLU A 50 -33.14 -37.08 -25.30
C GLU A 50 -32.69 -35.62 -25.47
N LEU A 51 -31.40 -35.42 -25.78
CA LEU A 51 -30.85 -34.07 -26.03
C LEU A 51 -31.38 -33.45 -27.32
N SER A 52 -31.81 -34.24 -28.31
CA SER A 52 -32.14 -33.80 -29.67
C SER A 52 -33.21 -32.68 -29.75
N THR A 53 -34.12 -32.68 -28.79
CA THR A 53 -35.26 -31.71 -28.71
C THR A 53 -34.96 -30.52 -27.78
N TYR A 54 -33.79 -30.50 -27.16
CA TYR A 54 -33.42 -29.42 -26.25
C TYR A 54 -33.14 -28.12 -27.01
N ASP A 55 -33.85 -27.06 -26.70
CA ASP A 55 -33.79 -25.74 -27.36
C ASP A 55 -33.33 -24.59 -26.45
N GLY A 56 -32.87 -24.90 -25.22
CA GLY A 56 -32.45 -23.94 -24.20
C GLY A 56 -33.42 -23.89 -23.01
N GLY A 57 -33.12 -23.07 -22.03
CA GLY A 57 -33.92 -22.97 -20.81
C GLY A 57 -33.28 -23.73 -19.63
N ILE A 58 -34.10 -24.33 -18.75
CA ILE A 58 -33.60 -25.10 -17.60
C ILE A 58 -32.79 -26.29 -18.11
N ALA A 59 -31.58 -26.44 -17.64
CA ALA A 59 -30.67 -27.49 -18.10
C ALA A 59 -31.31 -28.87 -18.00
N SER A 60 -31.49 -29.54 -19.16
CA SER A 60 -31.97 -30.90 -19.24
C SER A 60 -30.95 -31.84 -18.58
N ASP A 61 -31.45 -32.90 -17.90
CA ASP A 61 -30.60 -33.96 -17.31
C ASP A 61 -29.68 -34.57 -18.38
N ALA A 62 -30.14 -34.68 -19.63
CA ALA A 62 -29.35 -35.17 -20.76
C ALA A 62 -28.06 -34.35 -21.01
N VAL A 63 -28.04 -33.03 -20.76
CA VAL A 63 -26.85 -32.19 -20.89
C VAL A 63 -25.75 -32.62 -19.89
N TRP A 64 -26.16 -32.89 -18.66
CA TRP A 64 -25.21 -33.31 -17.61
C TRP A 64 -24.73 -34.74 -17.85
N ARG A 65 -25.64 -35.64 -18.22
CA ARG A 65 -25.30 -37.03 -18.56
C ARG A 65 -24.35 -37.11 -19.76
N LEU A 66 -24.52 -36.29 -20.79
CA LEU A 66 -23.60 -36.23 -21.92
C LEU A 66 -22.18 -35.82 -21.46
N ARG A 67 -22.09 -34.79 -20.64
CA ARG A 67 -20.80 -34.35 -20.09
C ARG A 67 -20.12 -35.47 -19.31
N ASP A 68 -20.85 -36.10 -18.41
CA ASP A 68 -20.30 -37.14 -17.52
C ASP A 68 -19.93 -38.40 -18.32
N TYR A 69 -20.72 -38.74 -19.34
CA TYR A 69 -20.44 -39.87 -20.24
C TYR A 69 -19.14 -39.66 -21.03
N VAL A 70 -18.95 -38.47 -21.61
CA VAL A 70 -17.75 -38.11 -22.37
C VAL A 70 -16.52 -38.01 -21.46
N ASN A 71 -16.67 -37.39 -20.28
CA ASN A 71 -15.55 -37.26 -19.34
C ASN A 71 -15.07 -38.64 -18.82
N ALA A 72 -15.97 -39.59 -18.64
CA ALA A 72 -15.58 -40.95 -18.21
C ALA A 72 -14.81 -41.72 -19.28
N ARG A 73 -14.86 -41.29 -20.56
CA ARG A 73 -14.29 -42.01 -21.72
C ARG A 73 -13.22 -41.25 -22.48
N LYS A 74 -12.98 -39.99 -22.16
CA LYS A 74 -12.02 -39.14 -22.88
C LYS A 74 -10.58 -39.67 -22.88
N ASP A 75 -10.22 -40.44 -21.85
CA ASP A 75 -8.87 -40.99 -21.67
C ASP A 75 -8.72 -42.40 -22.21
N ASP A 76 -9.84 -43.06 -22.60
CA ASP A 76 -9.87 -44.36 -23.27
C ASP A 76 -10.00 -44.17 -24.80
N ALA A 77 -9.08 -44.73 -25.55
CA ALA A 77 -9.03 -44.55 -27.02
C ALA A 77 -10.30 -45.06 -27.73
N ALA A 78 -10.82 -46.22 -27.35
CA ALA A 78 -12.02 -46.82 -27.95
C ALA A 78 -13.28 -46.02 -27.56
N GLY A 79 -13.42 -45.67 -26.28
CA GLY A 79 -14.54 -44.85 -25.78
C GLY A 79 -14.55 -43.45 -26.34
N ARG A 80 -13.36 -42.87 -26.55
CA ARG A 80 -13.21 -41.56 -27.21
C ARG A 80 -13.66 -41.60 -28.65
N ALA A 81 -13.23 -42.64 -29.44
CA ALA A 81 -13.61 -42.80 -30.83
C ALA A 81 -15.13 -43.05 -30.98
N GLU A 82 -15.75 -43.84 -30.09
CA GLU A 82 -17.19 -44.02 -30.06
C GLU A 82 -17.93 -42.69 -29.82
N CYS A 83 -17.49 -41.93 -28.84
CA CYS A 83 -18.07 -40.60 -28.54
C CYS A 83 -17.91 -39.64 -29.72
N GLU A 84 -16.75 -39.60 -30.33
CA GLU A 84 -16.46 -38.75 -31.50
C GLU A 84 -17.41 -39.07 -32.65
N GLU A 85 -17.49 -40.34 -33.07
CA GLU A 85 -18.35 -40.79 -34.18
C GLU A 85 -19.82 -40.44 -33.93
N LYS A 86 -20.34 -40.78 -32.75
CA LYS A 86 -21.75 -40.58 -32.44
C LYS A 86 -22.11 -39.09 -32.33
N ILE A 87 -21.25 -38.28 -31.76
CA ILE A 87 -21.46 -36.83 -31.66
C ILE A 87 -21.40 -36.19 -33.05
N LEU A 88 -20.46 -36.57 -33.91
CA LEU A 88 -20.38 -36.07 -35.30
C LEU A 88 -21.66 -36.40 -36.08
N ARG A 89 -22.16 -37.67 -35.95
CA ARG A 89 -23.44 -38.08 -36.56
C ARG A 89 -24.63 -37.27 -36.01
N PHE A 90 -24.64 -37.01 -34.71
CA PHE A 90 -25.66 -36.19 -34.08
C PHE A 90 -25.66 -34.74 -34.59
N MET A 91 -24.51 -34.15 -34.87
CA MET A 91 -24.39 -32.77 -35.41
C MET A 91 -25.04 -32.63 -36.80
N THR A 92 -25.11 -33.69 -37.58
CA THR A 92 -25.78 -33.74 -38.91
C THR A 92 -27.25 -34.14 -38.84
N SER A 93 -27.76 -34.54 -37.67
CA SER A 93 -29.14 -34.97 -37.45
C SER A 93 -30.13 -33.79 -37.45
N PRO A 94 -31.46 -34.03 -37.45
CA PRO A 94 -32.45 -32.95 -37.35
C PRO A 94 -32.62 -32.36 -35.95
N ALA A 95 -31.67 -32.60 -35.03
CA ALA A 95 -31.65 -32.02 -33.69
C ALA A 95 -31.64 -30.47 -33.69
N THR A 96 -32.08 -29.85 -32.58
CA THR A 96 -32.09 -28.39 -32.42
C THR A 96 -30.69 -27.81 -32.50
N PRO A 97 -30.53 -26.55 -32.98
CA PRO A 97 -29.21 -25.89 -33.01
C PRO A 97 -28.55 -25.81 -31.64
N VAL A 98 -29.33 -25.64 -30.56
CA VAL A 98 -28.81 -25.60 -29.19
C VAL A 98 -28.24 -26.95 -28.78
N ALA A 99 -28.98 -28.04 -29.04
CA ALA A 99 -28.52 -29.40 -28.76
C ALA A 99 -27.20 -29.72 -29.50
N LYS A 100 -27.14 -29.39 -30.78
CA LYS A 100 -25.92 -29.55 -31.60
C LYS A 100 -24.73 -28.73 -31.05
N THR A 101 -24.98 -27.49 -30.62
CA THR A 101 -23.93 -26.65 -30.02
C THR A 101 -23.38 -27.27 -28.73
N ILE A 102 -24.25 -27.83 -27.88
CA ILE A 102 -23.86 -28.55 -26.67
C ILE A 102 -22.99 -29.76 -27.00
N ALA A 103 -23.43 -30.58 -27.97
CA ALA A 103 -22.69 -31.75 -28.42
C ALA A 103 -21.32 -31.38 -29.01
N ALA A 104 -21.26 -30.30 -29.84
CA ALA A 104 -20.03 -29.79 -30.43
C ALA A 104 -18.98 -29.36 -29.39
N ARG A 105 -19.43 -28.84 -28.22
CA ARG A 105 -18.51 -28.48 -27.12
C ARG A 105 -17.72 -29.68 -26.60
N HIS A 106 -18.24 -30.89 -26.67
CA HIS A 106 -17.54 -32.11 -26.25
C HIS A 106 -16.52 -32.56 -27.29
N LEU A 107 -16.74 -32.31 -28.60
CA LEU A 107 -15.74 -32.60 -29.64
C LEU A 107 -14.42 -31.83 -29.39
N ARG A 108 -14.48 -30.66 -28.80
CA ARG A 108 -13.27 -29.94 -28.39
C ARG A 108 -12.29 -30.76 -27.54
N VAL A 109 -12.81 -31.72 -26.77
CA VAL A 109 -12.02 -32.51 -25.80
C VAL A 109 -11.63 -33.85 -26.35
N ILE A 110 -12.47 -34.43 -27.25
CA ILE A 110 -12.31 -35.79 -27.71
C ILE A 110 -11.94 -35.94 -29.19
N ALA A 111 -12.20 -34.90 -30.00
CA ALA A 111 -11.98 -34.99 -31.43
C ALA A 111 -10.50 -35.08 -31.79
N GLY A 112 -10.18 -35.98 -32.71
CA GLY A 112 -8.89 -36.21 -33.31
C GLY A 112 -8.91 -35.94 -34.83
N ASP A 113 -7.84 -36.35 -35.51
CA ASP A 113 -7.72 -36.19 -36.96
C ASP A 113 -8.86 -36.89 -37.75
N SER A 114 -9.43 -37.94 -37.19
CA SER A 114 -10.60 -38.68 -37.75
C SER A 114 -11.86 -37.81 -37.87
N ALA A 115 -12.02 -36.81 -36.98
CA ALA A 115 -13.16 -35.91 -37.04
C ALA A 115 -13.02 -34.81 -38.11
N VAL A 116 -11.80 -34.53 -38.58
CA VAL A 116 -11.50 -33.36 -39.43
C VAL A 116 -12.30 -33.36 -40.73
N PRO A 117 -12.40 -34.49 -41.52
CA PRO A 117 -13.17 -34.47 -42.78
C PRO A 117 -14.66 -34.13 -42.57
N ALA A 118 -15.28 -34.65 -41.52
CA ALA A 118 -16.67 -34.38 -41.23
C ALA A 118 -16.87 -32.90 -40.78
N LEU A 119 -15.99 -32.38 -39.91
CA LEU A 119 -16.02 -31.00 -39.45
C LEU A 119 -15.75 -30.04 -40.60
N GLN A 120 -14.82 -30.37 -41.53
CA GLN A 120 -14.51 -29.58 -42.71
C GLN A 120 -15.73 -29.43 -43.64
N SER A 121 -16.48 -30.51 -43.87
CA SER A 121 -17.69 -30.44 -44.68
C SER A 121 -18.74 -29.52 -44.09
N MET A 122 -18.82 -29.42 -42.76
CA MET A 122 -19.74 -28.57 -42.02
C MET A 122 -19.37 -27.06 -42.15
N LEU A 123 -18.15 -26.71 -42.52
CA LEU A 123 -17.75 -25.33 -42.73
C LEU A 123 -18.39 -24.70 -43.99
N ALA A 124 -18.94 -25.50 -44.89
CA ALA A 124 -19.62 -25.02 -46.09
C ALA A 124 -21.05 -24.49 -45.80
N ASP A 125 -21.64 -24.86 -44.68
CA ASP A 125 -22.97 -24.40 -44.24
C ASP A 125 -22.87 -23.42 -43.09
N GLU A 126 -23.30 -22.16 -43.30
CA GLU A 126 -23.24 -21.10 -42.28
C GLU A 126 -23.86 -21.47 -40.93
N ARG A 127 -24.88 -22.35 -40.93
CA ARG A 127 -25.60 -22.78 -39.72
C ARG A 127 -24.75 -23.72 -38.84
N SER A 128 -23.81 -24.44 -39.45
CA SER A 128 -22.96 -25.42 -38.77
C SER A 128 -21.49 -24.99 -38.66
N ALA A 129 -21.09 -23.98 -39.41
CA ALA A 129 -19.70 -23.53 -39.49
C ALA A 129 -19.10 -23.16 -38.14
N ASP A 130 -19.85 -22.42 -37.30
CA ASP A 130 -19.37 -22.01 -35.96
C ASP A 130 -19.11 -23.20 -35.03
N MET A 131 -19.96 -24.23 -35.11
CA MET A 131 -19.82 -25.46 -34.33
C MET A 131 -18.59 -26.26 -34.78
N ALA A 132 -18.39 -26.38 -36.09
CA ALA A 132 -17.23 -27.05 -36.68
C ALA A 132 -15.93 -26.33 -36.33
N LEU A 133 -15.89 -24.99 -36.45
CA LEU A 133 -14.74 -24.17 -36.08
C LEU A 133 -14.40 -24.30 -34.59
N TYR A 134 -15.42 -24.37 -33.72
CA TYR A 134 -15.21 -24.54 -32.29
C TYR A 134 -14.44 -25.83 -31.95
N ALA A 135 -14.70 -26.91 -32.67
CA ALA A 135 -13.99 -28.17 -32.52
C ALA A 135 -12.61 -28.13 -33.21
N LEU A 136 -12.54 -27.70 -34.49
CA LEU A 136 -11.31 -27.67 -35.28
C LEU A 136 -10.20 -26.81 -34.64
N ARG A 137 -10.56 -25.75 -33.92
CA ARG A 137 -9.59 -24.91 -33.20
C ARG A 137 -8.76 -25.69 -32.19
N GLN A 138 -9.28 -26.77 -31.63
CA GLN A 138 -8.65 -27.52 -30.55
C GLN A 138 -8.03 -28.86 -30.99
N ILE A 139 -8.36 -29.38 -32.19
CA ILE A 139 -7.77 -30.60 -32.70
C ILE A 139 -6.27 -30.34 -32.98
N PRO A 140 -5.34 -31.02 -32.32
CA PRO A 140 -3.90 -30.81 -32.55
C PRO A 140 -3.49 -31.35 -33.92
N GLY A 141 -2.40 -30.84 -34.44
CA GLY A 141 -1.78 -31.39 -35.65
C GLY A 141 -2.15 -30.70 -36.97
N GLY A 142 -1.45 -31.08 -38.03
CA GLY A 142 -1.50 -30.43 -39.33
C GLY A 142 -2.73 -30.79 -40.17
N VAL A 143 -3.46 -31.86 -39.84
CA VAL A 143 -4.67 -32.25 -40.60
C VAL A 143 -5.75 -31.19 -40.46
N ALA A 144 -6.00 -30.73 -39.24
CA ALA A 144 -6.95 -29.64 -38.96
C ALA A 144 -6.47 -28.30 -39.58
N ASP A 145 -5.16 -28.02 -39.55
CA ASP A 145 -4.59 -26.84 -40.20
C ASP A 145 -4.83 -26.88 -41.70
N GLY A 146 -4.60 -28.01 -42.37
CA GLY A 146 -4.87 -28.20 -43.80
C GLY A 146 -6.35 -27.97 -44.15
N ALA A 147 -7.25 -28.53 -43.37
CA ALA A 147 -8.71 -28.35 -43.54
C ALA A 147 -9.12 -26.87 -43.40
N LEU A 148 -8.59 -26.15 -42.42
CA LEU A 148 -8.85 -24.72 -42.24
C LEU A 148 -8.25 -23.87 -43.36
N ILE A 149 -7.06 -24.20 -43.88
CA ILE A 149 -6.45 -23.53 -45.06
C ILE A 149 -7.31 -23.71 -46.30
N GLN A 150 -7.80 -24.91 -46.56
CA GLN A 150 -8.73 -25.16 -47.67
C GLN A 150 -10.04 -24.40 -47.49
N ALA A 151 -10.62 -24.42 -46.31
CA ALA A 151 -11.82 -23.66 -45.97
C ALA A 151 -11.62 -22.15 -46.14
N MET A 152 -10.46 -21.61 -45.80
CA MET A 152 -10.13 -20.20 -45.98
C MET A 152 -10.21 -19.77 -47.48
N ALA A 153 -9.89 -20.65 -48.37
CA ALA A 153 -9.94 -20.40 -49.81
C ALA A 153 -11.38 -20.39 -50.37
N THR A 154 -12.26 -21.25 -49.82
CA THR A 154 -13.61 -21.47 -50.35
C THR A 154 -14.72 -20.77 -49.59
N ALA A 155 -14.56 -20.56 -48.26
CA ALA A 155 -15.54 -19.90 -47.44
C ALA A 155 -15.73 -18.42 -47.82
N THR A 156 -16.93 -17.90 -47.53
CA THR A 156 -17.31 -16.51 -47.75
C THR A 156 -17.85 -15.85 -46.48
N GLY A 157 -18.01 -14.53 -46.52
CA GLY A 157 -18.69 -13.79 -45.43
C GLY A 157 -18.07 -14.01 -44.05
N ALA A 158 -18.93 -14.18 -43.04
CA ALA A 158 -18.53 -14.35 -41.63
C ALA A 158 -17.71 -15.62 -41.38
N THR A 159 -18.03 -16.71 -42.08
CA THR A 159 -17.31 -17.97 -41.95
C THR A 159 -15.83 -17.80 -42.36
N ARG A 160 -15.54 -17.08 -43.44
CA ARG A 160 -14.15 -16.83 -43.87
C ARG A 160 -13.37 -16.03 -42.83
N VAL A 161 -13.99 -15.00 -42.26
CA VAL A 161 -13.41 -14.21 -41.14
C VAL A 161 -13.08 -15.10 -39.96
N ALA A 162 -14.03 -15.98 -39.57
CA ALA A 162 -13.86 -16.88 -38.44
C ALA A 162 -12.78 -17.96 -38.68
N VAL A 163 -12.63 -18.46 -39.91
CA VAL A 163 -11.57 -19.39 -40.32
C VAL A 163 -10.19 -18.73 -40.24
N ILE A 164 -10.05 -17.49 -40.76
CA ILE A 164 -8.80 -16.74 -40.64
C ILE A 164 -8.43 -16.51 -39.17
N ALA A 165 -9.38 -16.16 -38.34
CA ALA A 165 -9.15 -15.99 -36.90
C ALA A 165 -8.72 -17.32 -36.23
N ALA A 166 -9.33 -18.45 -36.60
CA ALA A 166 -8.99 -19.77 -36.11
C ALA A 166 -7.55 -20.18 -36.49
N LEU A 167 -7.12 -19.92 -37.72
CA LEU A 167 -5.73 -20.14 -38.17
C LEU A 167 -4.73 -19.29 -37.37
N GLY A 168 -5.10 -18.05 -37.05
CA GLY A 168 -4.31 -17.18 -36.20
C GLY A 168 -4.21 -17.72 -34.75
N GLU A 169 -5.32 -18.16 -34.17
CA GLU A 169 -5.35 -18.75 -32.82
C GLU A 169 -4.53 -20.04 -32.71
N ARG A 170 -4.57 -20.87 -33.75
CA ARG A 170 -3.77 -22.09 -33.86
C ARG A 170 -2.28 -21.83 -34.17
N ARG A 171 -1.94 -20.59 -34.52
CA ARG A 171 -0.58 -20.20 -34.98
C ARG A 171 -0.10 -21.02 -36.15
N THR A 172 -0.95 -21.26 -37.14
CA THR A 172 -0.68 -22.11 -38.31
C THR A 172 0.27 -21.39 -39.26
N ALA A 173 1.57 -21.64 -39.18
CA ALA A 173 2.60 -20.97 -40.00
C ALA A 173 2.38 -21.17 -41.49
N SER A 174 1.96 -22.36 -41.94
CA SER A 174 1.69 -22.65 -43.35
C SER A 174 0.52 -21.84 -43.94
N ALA A 175 -0.28 -21.17 -43.14
CA ALA A 175 -1.35 -20.28 -43.59
C ALA A 175 -0.87 -18.85 -43.90
N VAL A 176 0.37 -18.48 -43.54
CA VAL A 176 0.90 -17.12 -43.67
C VAL A 176 0.77 -16.57 -45.11
N PRO A 177 1.19 -17.26 -46.16
CA PRO A 177 1.09 -16.71 -47.55
C PRO A 177 -0.36 -16.44 -47.97
N GLY A 178 -1.28 -17.36 -47.60
CA GLY A 178 -2.71 -17.21 -47.90
C GLY A 178 -3.32 -16.05 -47.17
N ILE A 179 -3.04 -15.89 -45.87
CA ILE A 179 -3.55 -14.79 -45.05
C ILE A 179 -2.95 -13.45 -45.50
N ALA A 180 -1.67 -13.42 -45.85
CA ALA A 180 -0.98 -12.21 -46.28
C ALA A 180 -1.61 -11.62 -47.57
N SER A 181 -2.06 -12.45 -48.52
CA SER A 181 -2.77 -11.99 -49.73
C SER A 181 -4.10 -11.25 -49.43
N MET A 182 -4.64 -11.42 -48.20
CA MET A 182 -5.89 -10.79 -47.78
C MET A 182 -5.70 -9.42 -47.14
N LEU A 183 -4.47 -9.00 -46.86
CA LEU A 183 -4.16 -7.68 -46.33
C LEU A 183 -4.58 -6.53 -47.27
N THR A 184 -4.68 -6.79 -48.57
CA THR A 184 -5.15 -5.84 -49.58
C THR A 184 -6.68 -5.81 -49.74
N GLN A 185 -7.39 -6.74 -49.10
CA GLN A 185 -8.86 -6.84 -49.19
C GLN A 185 -9.52 -6.10 -48.01
N PRO A 186 -10.22 -4.98 -48.22
CA PRO A 186 -10.72 -4.15 -47.11
C PRO A 186 -11.56 -4.90 -46.08
N ALA A 187 -12.39 -5.84 -46.53
CA ALA A 187 -13.27 -6.63 -45.65
C ALA A 187 -12.50 -7.64 -44.77
N LEU A 188 -11.31 -8.07 -45.18
CA LEU A 188 -10.53 -9.10 -44.49
C LEU A 188 -9.22 -8.57 -43.88
N ALA A 189 -8.75 -7.40 -44.31
CA ALA A 189 -7.44 -6.86 -43.93
C ALA A 189 -7.22 -6.80 -42.41
N THR A 190 -8.24 -6.39 -41.65
CA THR A 190 -8.13 -6.31 -40.19
C THR A 190 -7.96 -7.68 -39.55
N VAL A 191 -8.78 -8.68 -39.89
CA VAL A 191 -8.67 -10.03 -39.35
C VAL A 191 -7.39 -10.71 -39.82
N ALA A 192 -6.97 -10.48 -41.07
CA ALA A 192 -5.72 -10.99 -41.62
C ALA A 192 -4.50 -10.45 -40.84
N ALA A 193 -4.46 -9.13 -40.60
CA ALA A 193 -3.39 -8.53 -39.83
C ALA A 193 -3.31 -9.10 -38.38
N ILE A 194 -4.45 -9.24 -37.72
CA ILE A 194 -4.51 -9.82 -36.37
C ILE A 194 -4.06 -11.29 -36.40
N ALA A 195 -4.51 -12.08 -37.38
CA ALA A 195 -4.15 -13.49 -37.47
C ALA A 195 -2.63 -13.66 -37.73
N LEU A 196 -2.03 -12.86 -38.61
CA LEU A 196 -0.57 -12.85 -38.83
C LEU A 196 0.18 -12.47 -37.55
N GLY A 197 -0.28 -11.48 -36.80
CA GLY A 197 0.32 -11.10 -35.52
C GLY A 197 0.24 -12.23 -34.47
N ARG A 198 -0.84 -13.02 -34.44
CA ARG A 198 -0.99 -14.19 -33.57
C ARG A 198 -0.12 -15.38 -33.99
N ILE A 199 0.00 -15.61 -35.30
CA ILE A 199 0.91 -16.62 -35.84
C ILE A 199 2.35 -16.27 -35.45
N GLY A 200 2.73 -15.01 -35.62
CA GLY A 200 4.05 -14.53 -35.26
C GLY A 200 5.17 -15.00 -36.22
N GLY A 201 6.39 -14.74 -35.81
CA GLY A 201 7.59 -15.14 -36.53
C GLY A 201 7.98 -14.22 -37.70
N SER A 202 9.11 -14.54 -38.35
CA SER A 202 9.74 -13.67 -39.36
C SER A 202 8.94 -13.53 -40.65
N GLU A 203 8.30 -14.60 -41.11
CA GLU A 203 7.53 -14.59 -42.37
C GLU A 203 6.25 -13.75 -42.25
N ALA A 204 5.48 -13.96 -41.17
CA ALA A 204 4.30 -13.16 -40.90
C ALA A 204 4.65 -11.67 -40.69
N GLY A 205 5.74 -11.40 -39.93
CA GLY A 205 6.27 -10.07 -39.72
C GLY A 205 6.68 -9.38 -41.03
N ALA A 206 7.38 -10.09 -41.91
CA ALA A 206 7.78 -9.57 -43.24
C ALA A 206 6.55 -9.24 -44.11
N SER A 207 5.54 -10.11 -44.11
CA SER A 207 4.29 -9.88 -44.85
C SER A 207 3.53 -8.64 -44.36
N LEU A 208 3.46 -8.44 -43.03
CA LEU A 208 2.88 -7.25 -42.43
C LEU A 208 3.68 -5.98 -42.79
N ALA A 209 5.01 -6.03 -42.68
CA ALA A 209 5.87 -4.90 -43.02
C ALA A 209 5.75 -4.49 -44.51
N ALA A 210 5.66 -5.44 -45.41
CA ALA A 210 5.49 -5.17 -46.84
C ALA A 210 4.16 -4.43 -47.15
N SER A 211 3.10 -4.70 -46.37
CA SER A 211 1.80 -4.05 -46.55
C SER A 211 1.66 -2.73 -45.79
N TYR A 212 2.52 -2.47 -44.80
CA TYR A 212 2.39 -1.37 -43.84
C TYR A 212 2.41 0.03 -44.49
N ALA A 213 3.34 0.26 -45.40
CA ALA A 213 3.51 1.59 -46.02
C ALA A 213 2.28 2.03 -46.84
N ALA A 214 1.64 1.09 -47.56
CA ALA A 214 0.46 1.32 -48.38
C ALA A 214 -0.87 1.20 -47.63
N ALA A 215 -0.85 0.84 -46.33
CA ALA A 215 -2.05 0.59 -45.55
C ALA A 215 -2.84 1.87 -45.32
N PRO A 216 -4.20 1.81 -45.39
CA PRO A 216 -5.05 2.93 -45.01
C PRO A 216 -4.80 3.34 -43.55
N ALA A 217 -5.00 4.65 -43.23
CA ALA A 217 -4.72 5.21 -41.91
C ALA A 217 -5.44 4.44 -40.77
N GLY A 218 -6.66 3.97 -40.98
CA GLY A 218 -7.42 3.19 -39.97
C GLY A 218 -6.85 1.78 -39.73
N LEU A 219 -6.13 1.20 -40.69
CA LEU A 219 -5.57 -0.14 -40.59
C LEU A 219 -4.11 -0.12 -40.05
N LYS A 220 -3.36 0.98 -40.27
CA LYS A 220 -1.98 1.11 -39.82
C LYS A 220 -1.75 0.73 -38.36
N PRO A 221 -2.55 1.21 -37.37
CA PRO A 221 -2.35 0.85 -35.97
C PRO A 221 -2.53 -0.66 -35.71
N VAL A 222 -3.44 -1.32 -36.43
CA VAL A 222 -3.68 -2.76 -36.30
C VAL A 222 -2.47 -3.55 -36.82
N ILE A 223 -1.98 -3.20 -38.05
CA ILE A 223 -0.80 -3.81 -38.61
C ILE A 223 0.42 -3.57 -37.73
N ALA A 224 0.61 -2.35 -37.22
CA ALA A 224 1.72 -2.01 -36.33
C ALA A 224 1.69 -2.85 -35.04
N SER A 225 0.52 -3.01 -34.42
CA SER A 225 0.37 -3.86 -33.22
C SER A 225 0.68 -5.33 -33.52
N SER A 226 0.30 -5.82 -34.71
CA SER A 226 0.59 -7.18 -35.15
C SER A 226 2.08 -7.37 -35.48
N MET A 227 2.74 -6.35 -36.08
CA MET A 227 4.18 -6.34 -36.28
C MET A 227 4.94 -6.39 -34.96
N LEU A 228 4.50 -5.66 -33.92
CA LEU A 228 5.09 -5.75 -32.57
C LEU A 228 5.00 -7.18 -32.03
N ALA A 229 3.85 -7.84 -32.15
CA ALA A 229 3.69 -9.23 -31.71
C ALA A 229 4.62 -10.20 -32.49
N CYS A 230 4.78 -10.01 -33.78
CA CYS A 230 5.74 -10.78 -34.60
C CYS A 230 7.19 -10.53 -34.16
N ALA A 231 7.53 -9.27 -33.86
CA ALA A 231 8.88 -8.91 -33.42
C ALA A 231 9.19 -9.52 -32.03
N GLU A 232 8.25 -9.51 -31.08
CA GLU A 232 8.39 -10.17 -29.79
C GLU A 232 8.57 -11.69 -29.95
N THR A 233 7.80 -12.32 -30.85
CA THR A 233 7.94 -13.75 -31.16
C THR A 233 9.30 -14.08 -31.77
N ALA A 234 9.80 -13.22 -32.67
CA ALA A 234 11.13 -13.36 -33.29
C ALA A 234 12.24 -13.22 -32.23
N LEU A 235 12.13 -12.24 -31.32
CA LEU A 235 13.08 -12.09 -30.20
C LEU A 235 13.10 -13.32 -29.30
N ALA A 236 11.92 -13.86 -28.95
CA ALA A 236 11.82 -15.08 -28.15
C ALA A 236 12.48 -16.29 -28.85
N ALA A 237 12.42 -16.33 -30.19
CA ALA A 237 13.10 -17.32 -31.01
C ALA A 237 14.59 -16.99 -31.26
N LYS A 238 15.13 -15.90 -30.68
CA LYS A 238 16.51 -15.40 -30.89
C LYS A 238 16.80 -14.89 -32.29
N ASP A 239 15.77 -14.60 -33.08
CA ASP A 239 15.90 -13.93 -34.41
C ASP A 239 15.85 -12.41 -34.22
N SER A 240 16.90 -11.86 -33.61
CA SER A 240 17.02 -10.43 -33.36
C SER A 240 17.04 -9.59 -34.65
N ALA A 241 17.53 -10.14 -35.75
CA ALA A 241 17.59 -9.42 -37.00
C ALA A 241 16.21 -9.15 -37.61
N SER A 242 15.31 -10.14 -37.58
CA SER A 242 13.92 -9.95 -38.03
C SER A 242 13.15 -9.02 -37.10
N ALA A 243 13.32 -9.18 -35.76
CA ALA A 243 12.71 -8.29 -34.79
C ALA A 243 13.14 -6.83 -34.99
N LEU A 244 14.44 -6.58 -35.16
CA LEU A 244 15.00 -5.24 -35.32
C LEU A 244 14.40 -4.53 -36.55
N ARG A 245 14.31 -5.20 -37.70
CA ARG A 245 13.67 -4.63 -38.92
C ARG A 245 12.23 -4.15 -38.66
N LEU A 246 11.45 -4.93 -37.91
CA LEU A 246 10.08 -4.57 -37.58
C LEU A 246 10.02 -3.36 -36.66
N TYR A 247 10.84 -3.31 -35.63
CA TYR A 247 10.90 -2.17 -34.72
C TYR A 247 11.43 -0.89 -35.37
N GLU A 248 12.42 -1.00 -36.29
CA GLU A 248 12.95 0.11 -37.05
C GLU A 248 11.91 0.72 -38.02
N THR A 249 11.02 -0.11 -38.55
CA THR A 249 9.90 0.35 -39.36
C THR A 249 8.87 1.17 -38.54
N LEU A 250 8.61 0.76 -37.31
CA LEU A 250 7.54 1.34 -36.47
C LEU A 250 7.99 2.55 -35.64
N SER A 251 9.23 2.53 -35.16
CA SER A 251 9.70 3.53 -34.19
C SER A 251 9.70 4.98 -34.71
N PRO A 252 9.99 5.29 -36.00
CA PRO A 252 9.98 6.66 -36.50
C PRO A 252 8.60 7.16 -36.95
N ASP A 253 7.60 6.29 -37.08
CA ASP A 253 6.28 6.68 -37.62
C ASP A 253 5.45 7.49 -36.61
N ALA A 254 5.48 8.82 -36.77
CA ALA A 254 4.74 9.75 -35.94
C ALA A 254 3.21 9.61 -36.04
N SER A 255 2.68 8.93 -37.08
CA SER A 255 1.24 8.68 -37.23
C SER A 255 0.72 7.60 -36.29
N LEU A 256 1.61 6.79 -35.72
CA LEU A 256 1.24 5.74 -34.77
C LEU A 256 0.92 6.28 -33.37
N PRO A 257 0.03 5.60 -32.64
CA PRO A 257 -0.19 5.91 -31.24
C PRO A 257 1.10 5.84 -30.41
N ILE A 258 1.25 6.79 -29.47
CA ILE A 258 2.43 6.88 -28.59
C ILE A 258 2.81 5.53 -27.92
N PRO A 259 1.87 4.72 -27.39
CA PRO A 259 2.22 3.43 -26.81
C PRO A 259 2.89 2.46 -27.78
N VAL A 260 2.44 2.44 -29.04
CA VAL A 260 3.01 1.58 -30.09
C VAL A 260 4.44 2.00 -30.43
N ARG A 261 4.67 3.31 -30.59
CA ARG A 261 6.01 3.86 -30.85
C ARG A 261 6.98 3.58 -29.69
N LYS A 262 6.52 3.79 -28.43
CA LYS A 262 7.33 3.46 -27.25
C LYS A 262 7.69 1.98 -27.18
N ALA A 263 6.75 1.09 -27.48
CA ALA A 263 7.02 -0.36 -27.54
C ALA A 263 8.05 -0.70 -28.62
N ALA A 264 7.94 -0.07 -29.79
CA ALA A 264 8.91 -0.25 -30.88
C ALA A 264 10.32 0.24 -30.51
N VAL A 265 10.45 1.38 -29.82
CA VAL A 265 11.73 1.89 -29.32
C VAL A 265 12.35 0.92 -28.30
N ILE A 266 11.56 0.49 -27.31
CA ILE A 266 12.01 -0.47 -26.29
C ILE A 266 12.48 -1.78 -26.95
N GLY A 267 11.68 -2.29 -27.89
CA GLY A 267 12.00 -3.51 -28.62
C GLY A 267 13.26 -3.36 -29.49
N ARG A 268 13.42 -2.22 -30.19
CA ARG A 268 14.61 -1.91 -30.99
C ARG A 268 15.89 -1.93 -30.15
N ILE A 269 15.86 -1.25 -28.98
CA ILE A 269 17.02 -1.24 -28.07
C ILE A 269 17.32 -2.68 -27.61
N SER A 270 16.29 -3.45 -27.25
CA SER A 270 16.46 -4.83 -26.76
C SER A 270 16.97 -5.78 -27.86
N ALA A 271 16.60 -5.54 -29.13
CA ALA A 271 17.02 -6.36 -30.26
C ALA A 271 18.44 -6.02 -30.78
N SER A 272 18.97 -4.84 -30.42
CA SER A 272 20.25 -4.33 -30.99
C SER A 272 21.50 -4.98 -30.41
N GLY A 273 21.39 -5.86 -29.40
CA GLY A 273 22.55 -6.58 -28.82
C GLY A 273 23.67 -5.63 -28.40
N THR A 274 24.87 -5.81 -28.93
CA THR A 274 26.05 -4.97 -28.65
C THR A 274 25.90 -3.51 -29.11
N GLY A 275 25.00 -3.24 -30.04
CA GLY A 275 24.69 -1.89 -30.54
C GLY A 275 23.66 -1.13 -29.68
N ALA A 276 23.08 -1.77 -28.67
CA ALA A 276 22.00 -1.20 -27.89
C ALA A 276 22.33 0.16 -27.25
N GLY A 277 23.57 0.37 -26.80
CA GLY A 277 24.03 1.64 -26.24
C GLY A 277 23.92 2.79 -27.24
N GLY A 278 24.39 2.63 -28.46
CA GLY A 278 24.32 3.66 -29.50
C GLY A 278 22.87 3.98 -29.89
N VAL A 279 22.03 2.95 -30.04
CA VAL A 279 20.60 3.11 -30.34
C VAL A 279 19.90 3.88 -29.22
N LEU A 280 20.12 3.52 -27.97
CA LEU A 280 19.53 4.18 -26.79
C LEU A 280 19.94 5.66 -26.72
N LEU A 281 21.23 5.96 -26.89
CA LEU A 281 21.72 7.34 -26.88
C LEU A 281 21.10 8.19 -27.98
N SER A 282 20.90 7.61 -29.19
CA SER A 282 20.18 8.27 -30.29
C SER A 282 18.74 8.59 -29.88
N ASP A 283 18.02 7.64 -29.25
CA ASP A 283 16.65 7.80 -28.83
C ASP A 283 16.48 8.80 -27.64
N LEU A 284 17.50 8.95 -26.81
CA LEU A 284 17.52 10.01 -25.78
C LEU A 284 17.51 11.42 -26.37
N SER A 285 18.01 11.59 -27.59
CA SER A 285 18.06 12.89 -28.26
C SER A 285 16.72 13.36 -28.81
N ALA A 286 15.75 12.44 -29.01
CA ALA A 286 14.46 12.74 -29.60
C ALA A 286 13.36 12.81 -28.52
N PRO A 287 12.62 13.93 -28.38
CA PRO A 287 11.63 14.12 -27.32
C PRO A 287 10.57 13.01 -27.23
N ASP A 288 10.15 12.47 -28.37
CA ASP A 288 9.08 11.47 -28.45
C ASP A 288 9.50 10.07 -28.00
N THR A 289 10.78 9.75 -28.11
CA THR A 289 11.35 8.43 -27.76
C THR A 289 12.08 8.42 -26.43
N GLN A 290 12.40 9.60 -25.90
CA GLN A 290 13.21 9.83 -24.71
C GLN A 290 12.78 9.02 -23.48
N GLU A 291 11.47 8.98 -23.18
CA GLU A 291 10.96 8.24 -22.02
C GLU A 291 11.14 6.72 -22.20
N ALA A 292 10.95 6.22 -23.41
CA ALA A 292 11.15 4.81 -23.71
C ALA A 292 12.63 4.41 -23.58
N ALA A 293 13.53 5.25 -24.10
CA ALA A 293 14.96 5.05 -23.98
C ALA A 293 15.42 5.06 -22.51
N ILE A 294 14.96 6.03 -21.71
CA ILE A 294 15.29 6.11 -20.28
C ILE A 294 14.90 4.83 -19.52
N SER A 295 13.78 4.22 -19.88
CA SER A 295 13.32 2.98 -19.22
C SER A 295 14.27 1.78 -19.43
N LYS A 296 15.15 1.84 -20.44
CA LYS A 296 16.09 0.78 -20.79
C LYS A 296 17.53 1.05 -20.35
N ILE A 297 17.80 2.21 -19.72
CA ILE A 297 19.16 2.58 -19.33
C ILE A 297 19.79 1.52 -18.41
N ALA A 298 19.06 1.06 -17.41
CA ALA A 298 19.59 0.08 -16.45
C ALA A 298 19.87 -1.30 -17.06
N ASP A 299 19.21 -1.63 -18.18
CA ASP A 299 19.43 -2.88 -18.89
C ASP A 299 20.66 -2.80 -19.82
N VAL A 300 21.02 -1.59 -20.28
CA VAL A 300 22.02 -1.36 -21.34
C VAL A 300 23.34 -0.82 -20.78
N PHE A 301 23.27 0.09 -19.82
CA PHE A 301 24.46 0.77 -19.27
C PHE A 301 24.77 0.29 -17.86
N GLY A 302 25.98 -0.23 -17.70
CA GLY A 302 26.54 -0.53 -16.39
C GLY A 302 27.04 0.72 -15.65
N PRO A 303 27.52 0.55 -14.39
CA PRO A 303 28.09 1.65 -13.60
C PRO A 303 29.24 2.38 -14.28
N ASP A 304 30.05 1.70 -15.06
CA ASP A 304 31.24 2.29 -15.71
C ASP A 304 30.88 3.12 -16.95
N ASP A 305 29.78 2.77 -17.63
CA ASP A 305 29.35 3.39 -18.88
C ASP A 305 28.27 4.46 -18.69
N ILE A 306 27.70 4.59 -17.50
CA ILE A 306 26.58 5.54 -17.23
C ILE A 306 26.95 6.99 -17.55
N HIS A 307 28.24 7.33 -17.52
CA HIS A 307 28.73 8.65 -17.86
C HIS A 307 28.30 9.09 -19.27
N GLN A 308 28.15 8.16 -20.23
CA GLN A 308 27.66 8.45 -21.58
C GLN A 308 26.23 9.02 -21.55
N VAL A 309 25.35 8.41 -20.75
CA VAL A 309 23.96 8.88 -20.54
C VAL A 309 23.93 10.25 -19.86
N LEU A 310 24.79 10.49 -18.89
CA LEU A 310 24.82 11.74 -18.14
C LEU A 310 25.11 12.97 -19.04
N THR A 311 25.80 12.78 -20.17
CA THR A 311 26.04 13.88 -21.13
C THR A 311 24.74 14.41 -21.76
N PHE A 312 23.68 13.61 -21.79
CA PHE A 312 22.38 14.00 -22.32
C PHE A 312 21.50 14.72 -21.29
N MET A 313 21.80 14.64 -19.98
CA MET A 313 21.00 15.23 -18.91
C MET A 313 20.57 16.69 -19.18
N PRO A 314 21.43 17.61 -19.64
CA PRO A 314 21.03 19.01 -19.88
C PRO A 314 19.96 19.15 -20.97
N ARG A 315 19.97 18.27 -21.96
CA ARG A 315 19.10 18.32 -23.16
C ARG A 315 17.75 17.64 -22.95
N LEU A 316 17.60 16.85 -21.89
CA LEU A 316 16.35 16.15 -21.60
C LEU A 316 15.23 17.13 -21.23
N SER A 317 14.01 16.77 -21.60
CA SER A 317 12.80 17.43 -21.04
C SER A 317 12.77 17.31 -19.52
N ASP A 318 12.04 18.19 -18.82
CA ASP A 318 11.91 18.09 -17.37
C ASP A 318 11.39 16.73 -16.93
N ARG A 319 10.43 16.17 -17.68
CA ARG A 319 9.91 14.83 -17.43
C ARG A 319 10.98 13.74 -17.64
N GLY A 320 11.78 13.87 -18.68
CA GLY A 320 12.92 13.00 -18.94
C GLY A 320 13.98 13.10 -17.82
N LYS A 321 14.30 14.30 -17.37
CA LYS A 321 15.21 14.49 -16.22
C LYS A 321 14.70 13.82 -14.97
N VAL A 322 13.41 13.97 -14.63
CA VAL A 322 12.79 13.33 -13.47
C VAL A 322 12.89 11.79 -13.57
N GLN A 323 12.62 11.22 -14.74
CA GLN A 323 12.73 9.78 -14.96
C GLN A 323 14.18 9.30 -14.89
N LEU A 324 15.12 10.02 -15.51
CA LEU A 324 16.52 9.66 -15.44
C LEU A 324 17.06 9.72 -14.02
N LEU A 325 16.73 10.76 -13.24
CA LEU A 325 17.11 10.88 -11.83
C LEU A 325 16.60 9.69 -10.98
N ALA A 326 15.41 9.17 -11.30
CA ALA A 326 14.90 7.97 -10.65
C ALA A 326 15.74 6.73 -11.00
N VAL A 327 16.13 6.58 -12.26
CA VAL A 327 17.01 5.48 -12.70
C VAL A 327 18.38 5.58 -12.05
N LEU A 328 18.97 6.78 -11.99
CA LEU A 328 20.28 7.04 -11.39
C LEU A 328 20.34 6.71 -9.89
N SER A 329 19.19 6.68 -9.21
CA SER A 329 19.12 6.28 -7.79
C SER A 329 19.55 4.85 -7.51
N SER A 330 19.72 4.01 -8.53
CA SER A 330 20.22 2.63 -8.42
C SER A 330 21.70 2.46 -8.77
N TYR A 331 22.37 3.54 -9.18
CA TYR A 331 23.79 3.50 -9.56
C TYR A 331 24.71 3.88 -8.38
N PRO A 332 26.00 3.49 -8.42
CA PRO A 332 26.98 3.93 -7.42
C PRO A 332 27.10 5.46 -7.36
N GLY A 333 27.12 6.01 -6.15
CA GLY A 333 27.05 7.46 -5.94
C GLY A 333 28.24 8.23 -6.53
N ASP A 334 29.46 7.69 -6.46
CA ASP A 334 30.67 8.29 -7.02
C ASP A 334 30.55 8.59 -8.52
N ARG A 335 29.77 7.81 -9.23
CA ARG A 335 29.55 7.96 -10.69
C ARG A 335 28.47 8.99 -11.03
N VAL A 336 27.45 9.18 -10.21
CA VAL A 336 26.24 9.95 -10.57
C VAL A 336 26.02 11.21 -9.76
N VAL A 337 26.50 11.27 -8.50
CA VAL A 337 26.27 12.41 -7.59
C VAL A 337 26.64 13.76 -8.20
N PRO A 338 27.79 13.93 -8.89
CA PRO A 338 28.13 15.23 -9.47
C PRO A 338 27.08 15.74 -10.48
N ALA A 339 26.57 14.85 -11.34
CA ALA A 339 25.55 15.19 -12.33
C ALA A 339 24.18 15.46 -11.65
N VAL A 340 23.82 14.67 -10.65
CA VAL A 340 22.59 14.89 -9.87
C VAL A 340 22.63 16.24 -9.13
N MET A 341 23.76 16.60 -8.52
CA MET A 341 23.92 17.89 -7.86
C MET A 341 23.72 19.09 -8.80
N GLN A 342 24.17 19.01 -10.05
CA GLN A 342 23.95 20.09 -11.02
C GLN A 342 22.45 20.34 -11.26
N THR A 343 21.61 19.33 -11.16
CA THR A 343 20.16 19.46 -11.38
C THR A 343 19.42 20.15 -10.23
N LEU A 344 20.06 20.35 -9.06
CA LEU A 344 19.49 21.13 -7.96
C LEU A 344 19.30 22.62 -8.33
N ALA A 345 19.99 23.12 -9.34
CA ALA A 345 19.83 24.47 -9.87
C ALA A 345 18.73 24.57 -10.95
N SER A 346 18.00 23.51 -11.24
CA SER A 346 16.94 23.51 -12.25
C SER A 346 15.83 24.53 -11.89
N PRO A 347 15.28 25.27 -12.87
CA PRO A 347 14.12 26.11 -12.65
C PRO A 347 12.85 25.30 -12.30
N SER A 348 12.80 24.02 -12.67
CA SER A 348 11.65 23.12 -12.45
C SER A 348 11.69 22.51 -11.04
N ASP A 349 10.64 22.77 -10.24
CA ASP A 349 10.46 22.18 -8.91
C ASP A 349 10.46 20.63 -8.98
N ALA A 350 9.82 20.08 -10.00
CA ALA A 350 9.75 18.64 -10.18
C ALA A 350 11.15 18.01 -10.36
N VAL A 351 12.02 18.66 -11.12
CA VAL A 351 13.40 18.22 -11.33
C VAL A 351 14.22 18.34 -10.04
N ARG A 352 14.12 19.50 -9.33
CA ARG A 352 14.82 19.68 -8.05
C ARG A 352 14.39 18.63 -7.02
N ILE A 353 13.08 18.39 -6.88
CA ILE A 353 12.56 17.38 -5.97
C ILE A 353 13.07 15.97 -6.36
N ALA A 354 13.12 15.63 -7.65
CA ALA A 354 13.67 14.37 -8.10
C ALA A 354 15.17 14.24 -7.80
N ALA A 355 15.94 15.33 -7.99
CA ALA A 355 17.35 15.37 -7.66
C ALA A 355 17.61 15.17 -6.15
N LEU A 356 16.83 15.84 -5.30
CA LEU A 356 16.90 15.67 -3.85
C LEU A 356 16.64 14.21 -3.45
N LYS A 357 15.61 13.57 -4.03
CA LYS A 357 15.30 12.16 -3.78
C LYS A 357 16.44 11.24 -4.23
N ALA A 358 16.98 11.50 -5.43
CA ALA A 358 18.12 10.73 -5.94
C ALA A 358 19.33 10.85 -5.01
N LEU A 359 19.68 12.08 -4.57
CA LEU A 359 20.76 12.29 -3.61
C LEU A 359 20.54 11.55 -2.29
N GLY A 360 19.32 11.45 -1.81
CA GLY A 360 19.01 10.67 -0.60
C GLY A 360 19.33 9.18 -0.74
N SER A 361 19.30 8.65 -1.97
CA SER A 361 19.58 7.24 -2.27
C SER A 361 21.07 6.97 -2.50
N VAL A 362 21.74 7.86 -3.27
CA VAL A 362 23.11 7.63 -3.75
C VAL A 362 24.13 8.61 -3.16
N GLY A 363 23.68 9.67 -2.49
CA GLY A 363 24.55 10.68 -1.90
C GLY A 363 25.37 10.12 -0.73
N GLY A 364 26.58 10.63 -0.61
CA GLY A 364 27.47 10.39 0.50
C GLY A 364 27.63 11.65 1.35
N PRO A 365 28.75 11.78 2.11
CA PRO A 365 29.04 12.98 2.91
C PRO A 365 28.95 14.28 2.12
N ALA A 366 29.39 14.30 0.86
CA ALA A 366 29.33 15.48 -0.01
C ALA A 366 27.91 16.01 -0.26
N ALA A 367 26.86 15.18 -0.09
CA ALA A 367 25.47 15.57 -0.26
C ALA A 367 24.88 16.26 0.98
N VAL A 368 25.51 16.15 2.16
CA VAL A 368 25.00 16.69 3.44
C VAL A 368 24.73 18.18 3.33
N ARG A 369 25.72 18.96 2.91
CA ARG A 369 25.58 20.42 2.83
C ARG A 369 24.58 20.86 1.78
N PRO A 370 24.60 20.37 0.52
CA PRO A 370 23.59 20.71 -0.47
C PRO A 370 22.16 20.40 -0.03
N LEU A 371 21.94 19.26 0.63
CA LEU A 371 20.63 18.87 1.13
C LEU A 371 20.17 19.77 2.30
N ALA A 372 21.05 20.09 3.24
CA ALA A 372 20.74 21.00 4.34
C ALA A 372 20.46 22.43 3.83
N ASP A 373 21.23 22.93 2.86
CA ASP A 373 21.00 24.22 2.21
C ASP A 373 19.65 24.24 1.47
N ALA A 374 19.31 23.19 0.73
CA ALA A 374 18.03 23.05 0.06
C ALA A 374 16.87 23.03 1.08
N ALA A 375 16.98 22.23 2.14
CA ALA A 375 15.97 22.16 3.20
C ALA A 375 15.75 23.53 3.90
N SER A 376 16.82 24.31 4.06
CA SER A 376 16.77 25.60 4.74
C SER A 376 16.11 26.72 3.92
N ARG A 377 16.22 26.65 2.58
CA ARG A 377 15.71 27.69 1.65
C ARG A 377 14.36 27.36 1.07
N ALA A 378 14.10 26.08 0.81
CA ALA A 378 12.87 25.61 0.19
C ALA A 378 11.68 25.60 1.16
N ARG A 379 10.49 25.44 0.60
CA ARG A 379 9.23 25.27 1.34
C ARG A 379 8.40 24.15 0.72
N GLY A 380 7.39 23.67 1.44
CA GLY A 380 6.45 22.66 0.93
C GLY A 380 7.12 21.35 0.53
N GLY A 381 6.82 20.88 -0.68
CA GLY A 381 7.28 19.58 -1.16
C GLY A 381 8.79 19.46 -1.35
N GLU A 382 9.45 20.54 -1.77
CA GLU A 382 10.90 20.56 -1.96
C GLU A 382 11.65 20.49 -0.61
N GLN A 383 11.20 21.25 0.40
CA GLN A 383 11.75 21.16 1.75
C GLN A 383 11.58 19.75 2.35
N ALA A 384 10.38 19.19 2.21
CA ALA A 384 10.11 17.84 2.69
C ALA A 384 11.01 16.79 2.00
N ALA A 385 11.22 16.93 0.69
CA ALA A 385 12.11 16.05 -0.06
C ALA A 385 13.57 16.17 0.40
N ALA A 386 14.06 17.39 0.63
CA ALA A 386 15.42 17.63 1.11
C ALA A 386 15.66 17.04 2.51
N ARG A 387 14.72 17.23 3.45
CA ARG A 387 14.77 16.64 4.81
C ARG A 387 14.75 15.12 4.76
N THR A 388 13.84 14.57 3.96
CA THR A 388 13.75 13.10 3.78
C THR A 388 15.05 12.56 3.19
N ALA A 389 15.62 13.23 2.21
CA ALA A 389 16.89 12.84 1.59
C ALA A 389 18.03 12.87 2.60
N LEU A 390 18.16 13.96 3.38
CA LEU A 390 19.19 14.11 4.42
C LEU A 390 19.09 12.99 5.48
N GLY A 391 17.87 12.63 5.88
CA GLY A 391 17.60 11.50 6.77
C GLY A 391 17.94 10.15 6.15
N ALA A 392 17.76 9.98 4.84
CA ALA A 392 17.95 8.71 4.11
C ALA A 392 19.41 8.43 3.70
N LEU A 393 20.29 9.43 3.71
CA LEU A 393 21.72 9.25 3.42
C LEU A 393 22.30 8.12 4.26
N LYS A 394 23.17 7.29 3.67
CA LYS A 394 23.69 6.09 4.31
C LYS A 394 25.15 6.25 4.72
N GLY A 395 25.51 5.57 5.79
CA GLY A 395 26.88 5.39 6.22
C GLY A 395 27.32 6.32 7.35
N ARG A 396 28.28 5.85 8.13
CA ARG A 396 28.85 6.54 9.30
C ARG A 396 29.54 7.87 8.90
N ALA A 397 30.19 7.91 7.75
CA ALA A 397 30.86 9.12 7.24
C ALA A 397 29.88 10.28 7.01
N VAL A 398 28.59 10.00 6.70
CA VAL A 398 27.54 11.01 6.61
C VAL A 398 27.25 11.61 8.00
N ASP A 399 27.17 10.77 9.02
CA ASP A 399 26.92 11.19 10.39
C ASP A 399 28.09 12.06 10.92
N GLU A 400 29.31 11.66 10.62
CA GLU A 400 30.55 12.41 10.94
C GLU A 400 30.55 13.76 10.23
N GLU A 401 30.13 13.82 8.97
CA GLU A 401 30.04 15.07 8.22
C GLU A 401 28.97 16.01 8.80
N ILE A 402 27.78 15.48 9.19
CA ILE A 402 26.75 16.28 9.87
C ILE A 402 27.30 16.91 11.15
N VAL A 403 28.02 16.14 11.97
CA VAL A 403 28.66 16.64 13.21
C VAL A 403 29.71 17.71 12.90
N THR A 404 30.55 17.46 11.89
CA THR A 404 31.60 18.40 11.45
C THR A 404 31.00 19.73 11.01
N GLN A 405 29.96 19.69 10.20
CA GLN A 405 29.29 20.92 9.73
C GLN A 405 28.60 21.68 10.86
N LEU A 406 27.98 21.01 11.82
CA LEU A 406 27.42 21.66 13.01
C LEU A 406 28.49 22.32 13.85
N ALA A 407 29.66 21.68 14.02
CA ALA A 407 30.79 22.24 14.75
C ALA A 407 31.35 23.54 14.11
N GLN A 408 31.23 23.69 12.80
CA GLN A 408 31.60 24.87 12.04
C GLN A 408 30.64 26.04 12.21
N ARG A 409 29.57 25.90 13.00
CA ARG A 409 28.54 26.93 13.24
C ARG A 409 27.94 27.48 11.94
N PRO A 410 27.28 26.65 11.14
CA PRO A 410 26.67 27.11 9.88
C PRO A 410 25.57 28.15 10.12
N PRO A 411 25.07 28.84 9.06
CA PRO A 411 23.94 29.73 9.19
C PRO A 411 22.77 29.11 9.92
N GLU A 412 22.04 29.90 10.69
CA GLU A 412 20.95 29.47 11.59
C GLU A 412 19.97 28.46 10.96
N ALA A 413 19.51 28.79 9.74
CA ALA A 413 18.54 27.93 9.04
C ALA A 413 19.12 26.55 8.69
N VAL A 414 20.39 26.49 8.30
CA VAL A 414 21.12 25.26 8.00
C VAL A 414 21.39 24.47 9.29
N ALA A 415 21.81 25.16 10.34
CA ALA A 415 22.00 24.54 11.65
C ALA A 415 20.72 23.83 12.14
N GLY A 416 19.57 24.48 11.95
CA GLY A 416 18.27 23.91 12.28
C GLY A 416 17.98 22.62 11.56
N GLU A 417 18.25 22.54 10.25
CA GLU A 417 18.03 21.33 9.44
C GLU A 417 19.02 20.21 9.80
N LEU A 418 20.27 20.53 10.07
CA LEU A 418 21.27 19.54 10.52
C LEU A 418 20.94 18.99 11.91
N LEU A 419 20.46 19.83 12.85
CA LEU A 419 20.01 19.40 14.17
C LEU A 419 18.79 18.47 14.06
N LEU A 420 17.85 18.79 13.16
CA LEU A 420 16.72 17.90 12.88
C LEU A 420 17.22 16.55 12.38
N ALA A 421 18.16 16.53 11.42
CA ALA A 421 18.76 15.30 10.91
C ALA A 421 19.49 14.49 11.99
N VAL A 422 20.16 15.15 12.95
CA VAL A 422 20.78 14.48 14.11
C VAL A 422 19.72 13.70 14.90
N GLY A 423 18.57 14.28 15.15
CA GLY A 423 17.47 13.62 15.85
C GLY A 423 16.89 12.44 15.08
N ASP A 424 16.56 12.64 13.81
CA ASP A 424 15.94 11.65 12.93
C ASP A 424 16.86 10.44 12.70
N ARG A 425 18.16 10.68 12.53
CA ARG A 425 19.19 9.66 12.31
C ARG A 425 19.74 9.06 13.61
N ARG A 426 19.41 9.63 14.76
CA ARG A 426 19.92 9.25 16.09
C ARG A 426 21.46 9.26 16.16
N ILE A 427 22.08 10.36 15.74
CA ILE A 427 23.54 10.51 15.73
C ILE A 427 24.03 10.77 17.16
N PHE A 428 24.25 9.74 17.97
CA PHE A 428 24.69 9.87 19.36
C PHE A 428 26.02 10.62 19.52
N PRO A 429 27.02 10.47 18.64
CA PRO A 429 28.27 11.26 18.70
C PRO A 429 28.08 12.78 18.55
N ALA A 430 26.93 13.23 18.03
CA ALA A 430 26.60 14.65 17.90
C ALA A 430 26.25 15.33 19.24
N LYS A 431 26.10 14.59 20.33
CA LYS A 431 25.67 15.11 21.63
C LYS A 431 26.43 16.39 22.08
N PRO A 432 27.77 16.48 22.00
CA PRO A 432 28.49 17.68 22.42
C PRO A 432 28.10 18.93 21.61
N VAL A 433 27.98 18.81 20.28
CA VAL A 433 27.62 19.96 19.41
C VAL A 433 26.15 20.33 19.58
N VAL A 434 25.26 19.37 19.86
CA VAL A 434 23.84 19.61 20.15
C VAL A 434 23.69 20.34 21.50
N SER A 435 24.43 19.91 22.54
CA SER A 435 24.43 20.60 23.84
C SER A 435 24.97 22.04 23.73
N ALA A 436 26.01 22.26 22.93
CA ALA A 436 26.50 23.60 22.65
C ALA A 436 25.46 24.48 21.92
N ALA A 437 24.61 23.88 21.06
CA ALA A 437 23.56 24.59 20.35
C ALA A 437 22.41 25.09 21.25
N LEU A 438 22.25 24.56 22.48
CA LEU A 438 21.33 25.12 23.50
C LEU A 438 21.72 26.55 23.91
N MET A 439 22.99 26.91 23.72
CA MET A 439 23.50 28.25 24.03
C MET A 439 23.42 29.21 22.84
N SER A 440 22.84 28.79 21.72
CA SER A 440 22.67 29.63 20.52
C SER A 440 21.87 30.92 20.85
N PRO A 441 22.20 32.07 20.27
CA PRO A 441 21.37 33.28 20.37
C PRO A 441 19.98 33.07 19.70
N SER A 442 19.89 32.20 18.72
CA SER A 442 18.65 31.92 18.00
C SER A 442 17.76 30.91 18.73
N SER A 443 16.53 31.31 19.07
CA SER A 443 15.49 30.43 19.61
C SER A 443 15.19 29.27 18.68
N LYS A 444 15.17 29.47 17.37
CA LYS A 444 14.92 28.39 16.38
C LYS A 444 15.98 27.31 16.47
N VAL A 445 17.24 27.67 16.62
CA VAL A 445 18.34 26.67 16.80
C VAL A 445 18.22 25.96 18.13
N ARG A 446 17.93 26.70 19.22
CA ARG A 446 17.74 26.08 20.54
C ARG A 446 16.57 25.07 20.55
N VAL A 447 15.45 25.42 19.94
CA VAL A 447 14.30 24.49 19.79
C VAL A 447 14.68 23.22 19.02
N GLN A 448 15.45 23.33 17.93
CA GLN A 448 15.89 22.15 17.19
C GLN A 448 16.92 21.32 17.99
N ALA A 449 17.79 21.97 18.74
CA ALA A 449 18.70 21.26 19.65
C ALA A 449 17.94 20.50 20.75
N LEU A 450 16.91 21.10 21.34
CA LEU A 450 16.03 20.41 22.29
C LEU A 450 15.34 19.19 21.67
N LYS A 451 14.85 19.31 20.45
CA LYS A 451 14.26 18.19 19.70
C LYS A 451 15.28 17.08 19.43
N ALA A 452 16.49 17.44 19.02
CA ALA A 452 17.58 16.48 18.84
C ALA A 452 17.93 15.75 20.16
N LEU A 453 18.03 16.48 21.28
CA LEU A 453 18.29 15.90 22.59
C LEU A 453 17.19 14.93 23.06
N ARG A 454 15.94 15.12 22.68
CA ARG A 454 14.89 14.11 22.96
C ARG A 454 15.22 12.76 22.35
N ALA A 455 15.81 12.74 21.17
CA ALA A 455 16.19 11.50 20.49
C ALA A 455 17.50 10.92 21.01
N ILE A 456 18.57 11.74 21.11
CA ILE A 456 19.92 11.25 21.40
C ILE A 456 20.41 11.51 22.84
N GLY A 457 19.71 12.38 23.59
CA GLY A 457 20.12 12.77 24.94
C GLY A 457 19.90 11.69 25.98
N THR A 458 20.50 11.88 27.13
CA THR A 458 20.45 11.03 28.31
C THR A 458 19.98 11.85 29.52
N PRO A 459 19.62 11.20 30.65
CA PRO A 459 19.23 11.94 31.86
C PRO A 459 20.28 12.93 32.36
N SER A 460 21.56 12.74 32.06
CA SER A 460 22.63 13.69 32.42
C SER A 460 22.54 15.04 31.71
N ASP A 461 21.70 15.17 30.69
CA ASP A 461 21.49 16.43 29.95
C ASP A 461 20.38 17.29 30.57
N ILE A 462 19.60 16.76 31.52
CA ILE A 462 18.50 17.47 32.17
C ILE A 462 18.95 18.81 32.80
N PRO A 463 20.09 18.91 33.52
CA PRO A 463 20.52 20.19 34.10
C PRO A 463 20.65 21.30 33.06
N ALA A 464 21.29 21.04 31.94
CA ALA A 464 21.48 22.02 30.86
C ALA A 464 20.13 22.46 30.23
N VAL A 465 19.18 21.53 30.11
CA VAL A 465 17.82 21.82 29.61
C VAL A 465 17.06 22.68 30.63
N LEU A 466 17.21 22.41 31.96
CA LEU A 466 16.60 23.22 33.01
C LEU A 466 17.19 24.64 33.04
N ASP A 467 18.51 24.80 32.86
CA ASP A 467 19.13 26.12 32.77
C ASP A 467 18.56 26.96 31.61
N LEU A 468 18.32 26.34 30.46
CA LEU A 468 17.63 26.98 29.34
C LEU A 468 16.17 27.35 29.70
N LEU A 469 15.45 26.41 30.33
CA LEU A 469 14.04 26.61 30.73
C LEU A 469 13.87 27.81 31.69
N LEU A 470 14.80 27.95 32.65
CA LEU A 470 14.68 28.90 33.74
C LEU A 470 15.31 30.29 33.44
N ASP A 471 16.43 30.32 32.73
CA ASP A 471 17.27 31.51 32.66
C ASP A 471 17.25 32.23 31.29
N ARG A 472 16.95 31.52 30.19
CA ARG A 472 17.14 32.06 28.84
C ARG A 472 15.96 31.89 27.88
N GLY A 473 14.95 31.13 28.24
CA GLY A 473 13.99 30.67 27.25
C GLY A 473 12.93 31.68 26.85
N ASP A 474 12.74 31.90 25.57
CA ASP A 474 11.52 32.45 25.00
C ASP A 474 10.37 31.47 25.19
N GLN A 475 9.12 31.88 24.91
CA GLN A 475 7.96 31.00 25.10
C GLN A 475 8.08 29.65 24.35
N SER A 476 8.61 29.67 23.12
CA SER A 476 8.83 28.45 22.31
C SER A 476 9.91 27.54 22.90
N ASP A 477 11.00 28.11 23.44
CA ASP A 477 12.06 27.36 24.10
C ASP A 477 11.53 26.62 25.33
N ARG A 478 10.70 27.32 26.13
CA ARG A 478 10.14 26.78 27.37
C ARG A 478 9.32 25.52 27.11
N VAL A 479 8.41 25.58 26.13
CA VAL A 479 7.57 24.42 25.75
C VAL A 479 8.41 23.22 25.31
N ASP A 480 9.44 23.45 24.51
CA ASP A 480 10.30 22.35 24.06
C ASP A 480 11.27 21.88 25.15
N ALA A 481 11.74 22.76 26.04
CA ALA A 481 12.55 22.39 27.19
C ALA A 481 11.78 21.55 28.19
N GLU A 482 10.52 21.90 28.52
CA GLU A 482 9.63 21.08 29.33
C GLU A 482 9.46 19.68 28.76
N LYS A 483 9.07 19.59 27.46
CA LYS A 483 8.93 18.31 26.76
C LYS A 483 10.22 17.50 26.76
N THR A 484 11.36 18.16 26.60
CA THR A 484 12.68 17.50 26.58
C THR A 484 13.06 17.01 27.97
N THR A 485 12.84 17.80 29.02
CA THR A 485 13.08 17.40 30.42
C THR A 485 12.27 16.16 30.77
N VAL A 486 10.98 16.15 30.45
CA VAL A 486 10.09 15.00 30.68
C VAL A 486 10.58 13.76 29.88
N ALA A 487 10.90 13.93 28.60
CA ALA A 487 11.36 12.81 27.78
C ALA A 487 12.69 12.22 28.26
N LEU A 488 13.62 13.06 28.72
CA LEU A 488 14.87 12.59 29.31
C LEU A 488 14.68 11.94 30.67
N ALA A 489 13.80 12.47 31.51
CA ALA A 489 13.45 11.87 32.80
C ALA A 489 12.82 10.48 32.64
N GLN A 490 11.97 10.28 31.63
CA GLN A 490 11.35 8.98 31.35
C GLN A 490 12.37 7.90 30.90
N LYS A 491 13.58 8.28 30.47
CA LYS A 491 14.69 7.34 30.19
C LYS A 491 15.33 6.76 31.45
N ILE A 492 15.00 7.28 32.65
CA ILE A 492 15.45 6.72 33.93
C ILE A 492 14.57 5.51 34.24
N GLU A 493 15.19 4.33 34.37
CA GLU A 493 14.48 3.08 34.61
C GLU A 493 13.70 3.08 35.93
N ASN A 494 14.37 3.49 37.03
CA ASN A 494 13.71 3.60 38.31
C ASN A 494 12.74 4.80 38.32
N ALA A 495 11.43 4.51 38.38
CA ALA A 495 10.38 5.51 38.38
C ALA A 495 10.52 6.54 39.50
N ASP A 496 10.94 6.11 40.71
CA ASP A 496 11.09 6.96 41.87
C ASP A 496 12.34 7.87 41.83
N GLY A 497 13.16 7.72 40.79
CA GLY A 497 14.33 8.55 40.54
C GLY A 497 14.17 9.61 39.46
N ARG A 498 13.07 9.55 38.68
CA ARG A 498 12.84 10.38 37.50
C ARG A 498 12.79 11.88 37.77
N SER A 499 12.24 12.28 38.92
CA SER A 499 12.14 13.69 39.32
C SER A 499 13.36 14.20 40.11
N ARG A 500 14.38 13.36 40.39
CA ARG A 500 15.50 13.70 41.27
C ARG A 500 16.17 15.02 40.88
N THR A 501 16.56 15.16 39.63
CA THR A 501 17.25 16.36 39.12
C THR A 501 16.37 17.61 39.26
N VAL A 502 15.08 17.50 38.94
CA VAL A 502 14.12 18.61 39.08
C VAL A 502 13.92 19.00 40.55
N LYS A 503 13.78 18.03 41.45
CA LYS A 503 13.67 18.24 42.90
C LYS A 503 14.92 18.92 43.48
N THR A 504 16.12 18.47 43.08
CA THR A 504 17.37 19.09 43.53
C THR A 504 17.49 20.52 43.05
N ARG A 505 17.12 20.82 41.81
CA ARG A 505 17.10 22.19 41.26
C ARG A 505 16.07 23.05 42.01
N LEU A 506 14.86 22.52 42.28
CA LEU A 506 13.79 23.21 42.98
C LEU A 506 14.19 23.59 44.41
N ALA A 507 14.88 22.70 45.13
CA ALA A 507 15.33 22.93 46.49
C ALA A 507 16.35 24.09 46.61
N GLY A 508 17.16 24.32 45.57
CA GLY A 508 18.15 25.41 45.49
C GLY A 508 17.65 26.71 44.85
N GLU A 509 16.45 26.71 44.26
CA GLU A 509 15.92 27.84 43.52
C GLU A 509 15.16 28.81 44.45
N LYS A 510 15.47 30.13 44.34
CA LYS A 510 14.86 31.18 45.16
C LYS A 510 13.82 32.01 44.38
N ARG A 511 13.92 32.04 43.04
CA ARG A 511 13.00 32.87 42.21
C ARG A 511 11.64 32.18 42.10
N THR A 512 10.59 32.89 42.48
CA THR A 512 9.21 32.36 42.45
C THR A 512 8.83 31.83 41.08
N ASP A 513 9.08 32.56 40.01
CA ASP A 513 8.72 32.17 38.65
C ASP A 513 9.43 30.88 38.22
N ALA A 514 10.67 30.68 38.60
CA ALA A 514 11.44 29.47 38.32
C ALA A 514 10.95 28.29 39.15
N ARG A 515 10.63 28.51 40.44
CA ARG A 515 10.03 27.48 41.30
C ARG A 515 8.70 27.00 40.74
N VAL A 516 7.81 27.91 40.34
CA VAL A 516 6.52 27.58 39.70
C VAL A 516 6.69 26.71 38.46
N ARG A 517 7.64 27.01 37.59
CA ARG A 517 7.94 26.19 36.40
C ARG A 517 8.44 24.79 36.76
N LEU A 518 9.37 24.69 37.69
CA LEU A 518 9.88 23.40 38.18
C LEU A 518 8.80 22.54 38.81
N ILE A 519 7.92 23.14 39.58
CA ILE A 519 6.74 22.47 40.18
C ILE A 519 5.84 21.89 39.06
N GLY A 520 5.60 22.67 38.00
CA GLY A 520 4.79 22.24 36.87
C GLY A 520 5.34 21.02 36.12
N LEU A 521 6.64 20.73 36.17
CA LEU A 521 7.25 19.54 35.57
C LEU A 521 6.94 18.25 36.36
N LEU A 522 6.73 18.33 37.67
CA LEU A 522 6.58 17.14 38.52
C LEU A 522 5.41 16.23 38.14
N PRO A 523 4.18 16.74 37.91
CA PRO A 523 3.10 15.91 37.43
C PRO A 523 3.30 15.36 36.02
N LEU A 524 4.05 16.05 35.15
CA LEU A 524 4.38 15.58 33.80
C LEU A 524 5.38 14.41 33.83
N ILE A 525 6.31 14.42 34.80
CA ILE A 525 7.26 13.32 35.03
C ILE A 525 6.57 12.13 35.72
N ALA A 526 5.59 12.41 36.57
CA ALA A 526 4.78 11.40 37.29
C ALA A 526 5.56 10.49 38.23
N ASP A 527 6.61 11.00 38.85
CA ASP A 527 7.39 10.30 39.87
C ASP A 527 6.80 10.56 41.26
N SER A 528 6.18 9.54 41.85
CA SER A 528 5.47 9.66 43.13
C SER A 528 6.36 10.08 44.33
N SER A 529 7.68 9.90 44.20
CA SER A 529 8.65 10.43 45.17
C SER A 529 8.70 11.97 45.25
N ALA A 530 8.02 12.67 44.34
CA ALA A 530 7.87 14.12 44.36
C ALA A 530 6.67 14.62 45.20
N LEU A 531 5.70 13.76 45.51
CA LEU A 531 4.51 14.16 46.28
C LEU A 531 4.85 14.73 47.66
N PRO A 532 5.79 14.20 48.47
CA PRO A 532 6.21 14.82 49.70
C PRO A 532 6.72 16.25 49.54
N VAL A 533 7.42 16.54 48.46
CA VAL A 533 7.91 17.90 48.13
C VAL A 533 6.74 18.82 47.83
N LEU A 534 5.77 18.38 47.02
CA LEU A 534 4.56 19.16 46.72
C LEU A 534 3.73 19.45 47.96
N ARG A 535 3.63 18.50 48.91
CA ARG A 535 2.96 18.72 50.21
C ARG A 535 3.63 19.84 50.99
N ALA A 536 4.95 19.85 51.07
CA ALA A 536 5.68 20.90 51.75
C ALA A 536 5.47 22.27 51.09
N LEU A 537 5.48 22.32 49.74
CA LEU A 537 5.29 23.55 48.97
C LEU A 537 3.82 24.07 49.03
N ALA A 538 2.85 23.21 49.30
CA ALA A 538 1.46 23.65 49.51
C ALA A 538 1.26 24.43 50.82
N ALA A 539 2.26 24.49 51.70
CA ALA A 539 2.35 25.29 52.89
C ALA A 539 3.49 26.35 52.82
N ASP A 540 3.96 26.68 51.63
CA ASP A 540 5.01 27.69 51.41
C ASP A 540 4.52 29.10 51.77
N GLY A 541 5.45 30.01 52.06
CA GLY A 541 5.14 31.42 52.32
C GLY A 541 4.79 32.24 51.07
N ASP A 542 5.06 31.70 49.87
CA ASP A 542 4.79 32.35 48.60
C ASP A 542 3.50 31.79 47.96
N ALA A 543 2.52 32.68 47.75
CA ALA A 543 1.19 32.29 47.25
C ALA A 543 1.22 31.67 45.84
N ASP A 544 2.10 32.09 44.97
CA ASP A 544 2.23 31.53 43.59
C ASP A 544 2.82 30.10 43.64
N VAL A 545 3.73 29.85 44.61
CA VAL A 545 4.31 28.53 44.84
C VAL A 545 3.25 27.58 45.43
N VAL A 546 2.43 28.09 46.38
CA VAL A 546 1.30 27.31 46.93
C VAL A 546 0.31 26.95 45.82
N ASP A 547 -0.11 27.91 45.01
CA ASP A 547 -1.04 27.67 43.87
C ASP A 547 -0.46 26.64 42.90
N ALA A 548 0.81 26.77 42.51
CA ALA A 548 1.48 25.82 41.64
C ALA A 548 1.53 24.40 42.23
N ALA A 549 1.82 24.26 43.52
CA ALA A 549 1.88 22.96 44.21
C ALA A 549 0.49 22.29 44.26
N VAL A 550 -0.55 23.06 44.56
CA VAL A 550 -1.94 22.60 44.58
C VAL A 550 -2.37 22.13 43.19
N ARG A 551 -2.10 22.92 42.16
CA ARG A 551 -2.38 22.55 40.75
C ARG A 551 -1.64 21.29 40.33
N ALA A 552 -0.36 21.17 40.69
CA ALA A 552 0.46 19.99 40.40
C ALA A 552 -0.11 18.71 41.03
N MET A 553 -0.53 18.77 42.28
CA MET A 553 -1.17 17.63 42.97
C MET A 553 -2.54 17.31 42.37
N ALA A 554 -3.38 18.33 42.12
CA ALA A 554 -4.67 18.14 41.47
C ALA A 554 -4.55 17.59 40.03
N ALA A 555 -3.50 17.92 39.31
CA ALA A 555 -3.21 17.42 37.98
C ALA A 555 -2.45 16.09 37.95
N TRP A 556 -2.13 15.49 39.09
CA TRP A 556 -1.30 14.29 39.15
C TRP A 556 -1.88 13.12 38.35
N PRO A 557 -1.10 12.45 37.47
CA PRO A 557 -1.64 11.53 36.45
C PRO A 557 -1.91 10.09 36.97
N THR A 558 -1.62 9.82 38.24
CA THR A 558 -1.79 8.48 38.86
C THR A 558 -2.55 8.53 40.16
N PRO A 559 -3.10 7.39 40.64
CA PRO A 559 -3.80 7.34 41.95
C PRO A 559 -2.90 7.68 43.16
N ALA A 560 -1.59 7.76 43.00
CA ALA A 560 -0.66 8.00 44.10
C ALA A 560 -0.94 9.31 44.87
N ALA A 561 -1.46 10.35 44.21
CA ALA A 561 -1.78 11.64 44.82
C ALA A 561 -3.17 11.68 45.49
N ARG A 562 -3.94 10.59 45.48
CA ARG A 562 -5.34 10.58 45.94
C ARG A 562 -5.51 11.13 47.37
N GLU A 563 -4.74 10.62 48.33
CA GLU A 563 -4.84 11.06 49.72
C GLU A 563 -4.38 12.51 49.92
N ASP A 564 -3.44 12.98 49.11
CA ASP A 564 -3.00 14.37 49.12
C ASP A 564 -4.09 15.32 48.62
N VAL A 565 -4.76 14.94 47.55
CA VAL A 565 -5.87 15.72 46.99
C VAL A 565 -7.08 15.72 47.91
N VAL A 566 -7.39 14.61 48.59
CA VAL A 566 -8.43 14.54 49.63
C VAL A 566 -8.11 15.48 50.78
N ARG A 567 -6.87 15.48 51.26
CA ARG A 567 -6.39 16.37 52.31
C ARG A 567 -6.53 17.83 51.93
N LEU A 568 -6.10 18.18 50.71
CA LEU A 568 -6.25 19.52 50.14
C LEU A 568 -7.72 19.96 50.11
N ALA A 569 -8.63 19.10 49.60
CA ALA A 569 -10.06 19.40 49.54
C ALA A 569 -10.68 19.68 50.92
N ARG A 570 -10.22 18.94 51.93
CA ARG A 570 -10.69 19.08 53.32
C ARG A 570 -10.13 20.32 54.01
N ASP A 571 -8.82 20.56 53.90
CA ASP A 571 -8.10 21.49 54.79
C ASP A 571 -7.96 22.91 54.18
N THR A 572 -8.09 23.09 52.86
CA THR A 572 -7.95 24.39 52.23
C THR A 572 -9.11 25.34 52.52
N ARG A 573 -8.79 26.58 52.82
CA ARG A 573 -9.76 27.68 52.95
C ARG A 573 -9.99 28.41 51.63
N ASP A 574 -9.06 28.27 50.68
CA ASP A 574 -9.18 28.85 49.35
C ASP A 574 -10.17 28.06 48.49
N GLN A 575 -11.16 28.77 47.96
CA GLN A 575 -12.27 28.17 47.20
C GLN A 575 -11.79 27.61 45.85
N THR A 576 -10.82 28.29 45.20
CA THR A 576 -10.25 27.83 43.92
C THR A 576 -9.45 26.55 44.11
N HIS A 577 -8.63 26.51 45.15
CA HIS A 577 -7.84 25.32 45.51
C HIS A 577 -8.75 24.13 45.87
N ARG A 578 -9.88 24.39 46.57
CA ARG A 578 -10.86 23.32 46.88
C ARG A 578 -11.49 22.77 45.64
N LEU A 579 -11.93 23.64 44.72
CA LEU A 579 -12.50 23.21 43.43
C LEU A 579 -11.49 22.38 42.60
N LEU A 580 -10.24 22.83 42.55
CA LEU A 580 -9.15 22.09 41.88
C LEU A 580 -8.90 20.72 42.53
N ALA A 581 -8.89 20.67 43.86
CA ALA A 581 -8.68 19.43 44.59
C ALA A 581 -9.84 18.42 44.38
N ILE A 582 -11.10 18.87 44.44
CA ILE A 582 -12.26 18.03 44.16
C ILE A 582 -12.24 17.56 42.70
N GLY A 583 -11.95 18.44 41.74
CA GLY A 583 -11.80 18.06 40.33
C GLY A 583 -10.67 17.06 40.10
N GLY A 584 -9.54 17.25 40.80
CA GLY A 584 -8.40 16.33 40.77
C GLY A 584 -8.75 14.96 41.34
N LEU A 585 -9.49 14.92 42.45
CA LEU A 585 -9.95 13.66 43.07
C LEU A 585 -10.92 12.90 42.15
N VAL A 586 -11.90 13.59 41.59
CA VAL A 586 -12.83 13.03 40.59
C VAL A 586 -12.06 12.40 39.42
N ARG A 587 -11.07 13.13 38.87
CA ARG A 587 -10.24 12.65 37.79
C ARG A 587 -9.40 11.42 38.16
N ILE A 588 -8.74 11.45 39.33
CA ILE A 588 -7.94 10.33 39.86
C ILE A 588 -8.79 9.07 40.05
N ILE A 589 -10.01 9.21 40.57
CA ILE A 589 -10.94 8.08 40.72
C ILE A 589 -11.27 7.49 39.34
N GLY A 590 -11.49 8.32 38.32
CA GLY A 590 -11.81 7.89 36.98
C GLY A 590 -10.62 7.22 36.21
N LEU A 591 -9.38 7.39 36.66
CA LEU A 591 -8.21 6.74 36.07
C LEU A 591 -8.13 5.24 36.36
N ASP A 592 -8.70 4.80 37.50
CA ASP A 592 -8.71 3.39 37.92
C ASP A 592 -9.99 2.69 37.40
N LYS A 593 -9.94 2.22 36.17
CA LYS A 593 -11.08 1.55 35.50
C LYS A 593 -11.50 0.22 36.13
N TYR A 594 -10.65 -0.37 36.93
CA TYR A 594 -10.89 -1.67 37.59
C TYR A 594 -11.23 -1.53 39.08
N ARG A 595 -11.37 -0.30 39.54
CA ARG A 595 -11.69 -0.03 40.92
C ARG A 595 -13.12 -0.49 41.24
N ASP A 596 -13.28 -1.09 42.43
CA ASP A 596 -14.58 -1.41 42.94
C ASP A 596 -15.48 -0.16 42.97
N PRO A 597 -16.69 -0.21 42.39
CA PRO A 597 -17.61 0.93 42.36
C PRO A 597 -17.96 1.49 43.73
N GLN A 598 -18.11 0.63 44.76
CA GLN A 598 -18.42 1.08 46.12
C GLN A 598 -17.25 1.89 46.72
N ALA A 599 -16.01 1.43 46.51
CA ALA A 599 -14.83 2.15 46.98
C ALA A 599 -14.64 3.50 46.23
N ALA A 600 -14.96 3.54 44.94
CA ALA A 600 -14.94 4.79 44.16
C ALA A 600 -16.00 5.79 44.70
N VAL A 601 -17.21 5.31 44.96
CA VAL A 601 -18.30 6.13 45.50
C VAL A 601 -18.01 6.60 46.94
N ALA A 602 -17.32 5.81 47.75
CA ALA A 602 -16.89 6.24 49.08
C ALA A 602 -15.95 7.45 49.01
N ASP A 603 -15.01 7.49 48.06
CA ASP A 603 -14.15 8.66 47.84
C ASP A 603 -14.93 9.87 47.29
N LEU A 604 -15.88 9.63 46.36
CA LEU A 604 -16.76 10.68 45.84
C LEU A 604 -17.66 11.26 46.92
N LYS A 605 -18.11 10.44 47.87
CA LYS A 605 -18.84 10.89 49.03
C LYS A 605 -17.98 11.80 49.92
N ARG A 606 -16.72 11.42 50.20
CA ARG A 606 -15.75 12.29 50.90
C ARG A 606 -15.62 13.64 50.20
N ALA A 607 -15.47 13.63 48.85
CA ALA A 607 -15.42 14.85 48.05
C ALA A 607 -16.71 15.70 48.24
N SER A 608 -17.88 15.07 48.21
CA SER A 608 -19.16 15.74 48.40
C SER A 608 -19.29 16.33 49.81
N ASP A 609 -18.82 15.63 50.86
CA ASP A 609 -18.88 16.10 52.24
C ASP A 609 -17.98 17.34 52.49
N PHE A 610 -16.92 17.53 51.64
CA PHE A 610 -16.07 18.73 51.67
C PHE A 610 -16.56 19.85 50.73
N SER A 611 -17.52 19.55 49.86
CA SER A 611 -18.05 20.50 48.90
C SER A 611 -18.93 21.54 49.56
N SER A 612 -18.60 22.82 49.37
CA SER A 612 -19.34 23.95 49.90
C SER A 612 -20.11 24.75 48.84
N ARG A 613 -19.89 24.43 47.56
CA ARG A 613 -20.43 25.18 46.40
C ARG A 613 -21.10 24.24 45.39
N PRO A 614 -22.13 24.74 44.69
CA PRO A 614 -22.80 23.94 43.67
C PRO A 614 -21.87 23.37 42.57
N GLU A 615 -20.85 24.14 42.14
CA GLU A 615 -19.88 23.73 41.10
C GLU A 615 -19.09 22.50 41.53
N GLU A 616 -18.72 22.42 42.82
CA GLU A 616 -17.99 21.29 43.41
C GLU A 616 -18.88 20.04 43.45
N GLN A 617 -20.15 20.19 43.84
CA GLN A 617 -21.14 19.11 43.88
C GLN A 617 -21.47 18.59 42.47
N LYS A 618 -21.52 19.48 41.46
CA LYS A 618 -21.71 19.09 40.06
C LYS A 618 -20.58 18.19 39.53
N LEU A 619 -19.33 18.46 39.91
CA LEU A 619 -18.20 17.57 39.57
C LEU A 619 -18.39 16.16 40.14
N VAL A 620 -18.81 16.07 41.41
CA VAL A 620 -19.07 14.78 42.05
C VAL A 620 -20.22 14.04 41.38
N LEU A 621 -21.34 14.72 41.10
CA LEU A 621 -22.52 14.15 40.45
C LEU A 621 -22.17 13.62 39.04
N GLY A 622 -21.37 14.37 38.29
CA GLY A 622 -20.90 13.96 36.96
C GLY A 622 -20.07 12.67 37.00
N ALA A 623 -19.29 12.49 38.07
CA ALA A 623 -18.46 11.29 38.27
C ALA A 623 -19.26 10.08 38.76
N LEU A 624 -20.26 10.27 39.65
CA LEU A 624 -21.08 9.19 40.18
C LEU A 624 -21.70 8.31 39.09
N ALA A 625 -22.12 8.92 38.00
CA ALA A 625 -22.69 8.20 36.85
C ALA A 625 -21.73 7.20 36.19
N GLN A 626 -20.43 7.24 36.51
CA GLN A 626 -19.42 6.31 35.97
C GLN A 626 -19.31 5.03 36.82
N PHE A 627 -19.77 5.06 38.09
CA PHE A 627 -19.65 3.97 39.05
C PHE A 627 -21.05 3.51 39.53
N PRO A 628 -21.84 2.82 38.68
CA PRO A 628 -23.21 2.44 39.02
C PRO A 628 -23.26 1.40 40.15
N CYS A 629 -23.73 1.79 41.30
CA CYS A 629 -24.01 0.94 42.47
C CYS A 629 -25.06 1.59 43.38
N ALA A 630 -25.58 0.86 44.35
CA ALA A 630 -26.60 1.37 45.28
C ALA A 630 -26.11 2.63 46.02
N ALA A 631 -24.86 2.62 46.50
CA ALA A 631 -24.29 3.78 47.20
C ALA A 631 -24.19 5.05 46.31
N ALA A 632 -24.03 4.89 44.99
CA ALA A 632 -24.06 6.02 44.05
C ALA A 632 -25.46 6.62 43.93
N LEU A 633 -26.51 5.79 43.88
CA LEU A 633 -27.90 6.25 43.91
C LEU A 633 -28.24 6.97 45.21
N ASP A 634 -27.82 6.43 46.36
CA ASP A 634 -28.05 7.04 47.67
C ASP A 634 -27.42 8.43 47.74
N LEU A 635 -26.18 8.58 47.30
CA LEU A 635 -25.51 9.88 47.30
C LEU A 635 -26.17 10.86 46.31
N ALA A 636 -26.57 10.42 45.13
CA ALA A 636 -27.27 11.26 44.16
C ALA A 636 -28.64 11.69 44.65
N ASN A 637 -29.40 10.80 45.33
CA ASN A 637 -30.67 11.11 45.95
C ASN A 637 -30.52 12.09 47.13
N LYS A 638 -29.44 12.00 47.92
CA LYS A 638 -29.13 12.98 48.96
C LYS A 638 -28.96 14.37 48.34
N LEU A 639 -28.17 14.48 47.24
CA LEU A 639 -27.90 15.74 46.57
C LEU A 639 -29.11 16.27 45.75
N LEU A 640 -30.07 15.44 45.40
CA LEU A 640 -31.32 15.85 44.74
C LEU A 640 -32.13 16.86 45.56
N ARG A 641 -31.93 16.86 46.91
CA ARG A 641 -32.61 17.78 47.82
C ARG A 641 -32.02 19.19 47.79
N GLU A 642 -30.83 19.36 47.18
CA GLU A 642 -30.16 20.65 47.05
C GLU A 642 -30.65 21.36 45.77
N PRO A 643 -31.38 22.50 45.90
CA PRO A 643 -31.98 23.18 44.72
C PRO A 643 -30.98 23.54 43.63
N ALA A 644 -29.76 23.92 44.01
CA ALA A 644 -28.73 24.43 43.12
C ALA A 644 -28.11 23.35 42.21
N VAL A 645 -28.29 22.05 42.50
CA VAL A 645 -27.74 20.93 41.74
C VAL A 645 -28.80 19.87 41.40
N LYS A 646 -30.08 20.20 41.60
CA LYS A 646 -31.19 19.27 41.42
C LYS A 646 -31.26 18.64 40.04
N ALA A 647 -31.02 19.43 39.00
CA ALA A 647 -31.04 18.95 37.61
C ALA A 647 -29.92 17.94 37.34
N GLU A 648 -28.71 18.21 37.80
CA GLU A 648 -27.54 17.34 37.64
C GLU A 648 -27.70 16.06 38.50
N ALA A 649 -28.29 16.16 39.70
CA ALA A 649 -28.59 15.02 40.56
C ALA A 649 -29.61 14.08 39.90
N GLN A 650 -30.68 14.62 39.31
CA GLN A 650 -31.66 13.83 38.56
C GLN A 650 -31.02 13.14 37.37
N ALA A 651 -30.22 13.86 36.60
CA ALA A 651 -29.51 13.29 35.43
C ALA A 651 -28.51 12.17 35.84
N ALA A 652 -27.88 12.29 37.01
CA ALA A 652 -27.02 11.24 37.57
C ALA A 652 -27.83 10.00 37.94
N ILE A 653 -28.96 10.17 38.64
CA ILE A 653 -29.89 9.09 39.06
C ILE A 653 -30.36 8.33 37.81
N ASP A 654 -30.82 9.02 36.76
CA ASP A 654 -31.33 8.41 35.56
C ASP A 654 -30.25 7.56 34.87
N LYS A 655 -29.02 8.08 34.76
CA LYS A 655 -27.88 7.36 34.15
C LYS A 655 -27.47 6.14 34.99
N ILE A 656 -27.40 6.25 36.29
CA ILE A 656 -27.03 5.15 37.20
C ILE A 656 -28.09 4.06 37.14
N SER A 657 -29.37 4.40 37.24
CA SER A 657 -30.49 3.47 37.20
C SER A 657 -30.55 2.71 35.87
N ALA A 658 -30.36 3.42 34.74
CA ALA A 658 -30.32 2.79 33.44
C ALA A 658 -29.15 1.79 33.26
N ARG A 659 -28.01 2.02 33.90
CA ARG A 659 -26.87 1.09 33.87
C ARG A 659 -27.08 -0.11 34.76
N LEU A 660 -27.61 0.09 35.99
CA LEU A 660 -27.92 -1.01 36.89
C LEU A 660 -28.99 -1.96 36.32
N SER A 661 -30.02 -1.41 35.65
CA SER A 661 -31.05 -2.22 34.99
C SER A 661 -30.44 -3.08 33.83
N LYS A 662 -29.46 -2.57 33.09
CA LYS A 662 -28.76 -3.33 32.04
C LYS A 662 -27.86 -4.43 32.61
N GLU A 663 -27.25 -4.25 33.77
CA GLU A 663 -26.44 -5.27 34.43
C GLU A 663 -27.28 -6.42 35.00
N VAL A 664 -28.48 -6.12 35.51
CA VAL A 664 -29.44 -7.15 35.98
C VAL A 664 -29.96 -8.01 34.82
N ILE A 665 -30.12 -7.43 33.61
CA ILE A 665 -30.59 -8.16 32.44
C ILE A 665 -29.45 -9.04 31.84
N ARG A 666 -28.18 -8.72 32.09
CA ARG A 666 -27.02 -9.48 31.60
C ARG A 666 -26.56 -10.61 32.52
N LYS A 667 -27.00 -10.64 33.77
CA LYS A 667 -26.80 -11.75 34.71
C LYS A 667 -28.01 -12.70 34.67
#